data_a02413a51618361749e07cdf8d527371
#
_entry.id   a02413a51618361749e07cdf8d527371
#
_cell.length_a   1.000
_cell.length_b   1.000
_cell.length_c   1.000
_cell.angle_alpha   90.00
_cell.angle_beta   90.00
_cell.angle_gamma   90.00
#
_symmetry.space_group_name_H-M   'P 1'
#
loop_
_entity.id
_entity.type
_entity.pdbx_description
1 polymer ?
#
loop_
_entity_poly.entity_id
_entity_poly.type
_entity_poly.pdbx_seq_one_letter_code
_entity_poly.pdbx_strand_id
1 'polypeptide(L)'
;MIQITLPDGSQREFPGPVTVAEVAASIGAGLAKAALAGKVDGKVVDTSFQMTANSALSIITGKDADGLEVIRHSTAHLLAYAVKELFPDAQVTIGPVIEHGFFYDFSYKRPFTPEDLAAIEKKMTQLTSLDELVQRRVLPRDEAVAYFKSLGEHYKAEIIESIPADQDVSLYREGKFEDLCRGPHVPSTGKLKHFKLMKVAGAYWRGDHKNEMLQRIYGTAWASKDELQQYLTMLEEAEKRDHRKLGRELDLFHIDEHSPGTVFWHPKGWTLWQGVEQYMRKVYQDNGYLEVKGPQIIDKSLWEKTGHWDKYRENMFTTESEKRDYALKPMNCPGHILIYKQGIKSYRDLPLRFGEFGACHRNEPSGGLHGIMRVRAFTQDDGHIFCTEDQIQGEVVAFTTLLQKVYKDFGFTNIIYKLSTRPERRIGSEESWDRAEAALAEGLRASGCDFEYLPGEGAFYGPKIEYTLKDALGRPWQCGTIQVDPNMPERLDAEFVGEDGARHRPIMLHRAIVGSLERFIGILIEESAGALPAWLAPVQIAVLNITDAQADYARLVAKTLQNQGLRVHLDLRNEKITYKIREHSMQKLPYLVVTGDKEMAAGAVAVRARGGQDLGVMSLDAFVQKVLSDIASKSGI
;
A
#
# COMPACT_ATOMS: atom_id res chain seq x y z
N MET A 1 -24.40 47.00 -0.58
CA MET A 1 -24.19 46.12 0.60
C MET A 1 -24.07 44.72 0.09
N ILE A 2 -23.00 44.04 0.49
CA ILE A 2 -22.78 42.62 0.17
C ILE A 2 -22.81 41.84 1.48
N GLN A 3 -23.52 40.72 1.50
CA GLN A 3 -23.68 39.88 2.68
C GLN A 3 -22.86 38.59 2.53
N ILE A 4 -21.94 38.33 3.46
CA ILE A 4 -21.10 37.14 3.50
C ILE A 4 -21.61 36.25 4.63
N THR A 5 -21.98 35.01 4.26
CA THR A 5 -22.43 33.98 5.20
C THR A 5 -21.25 33.08 5.57
N LEU A 6 -20.97 32.94 6.88
CA LEU A 6 -19.90 32.13 7.42
C LEU A 6 -20.39 30.67 7.74
N PRO A 7 -19.50 29.70 7.96
CA PRO A 7 -19.88 28.32 8.20
C PRO A 7 -20.76 28.06 9.43
N ASP A 8 -20.69 28.95 10.43
CA ASP A 8 -21.54 28.93 11.63
C ASP A 8 -22.94 29.53 11.41
N GLY A 9 -23.25 29.96 10.16
CA GLY A 9 -24.50 30.62 9.80
C GLY A 9 -24.55 32.12 10.10
N SER A 10 -23.52 32.69 10.73
CA SER A 10 -23.42 34.11 10.96
C SER A 10 -23.21 34.87 9.65
N GLN A 11 -23.75 36.12 9.61
CA GLN A 11 -23.68 36.95 8.42
C GLN A 11 -22.93 38.25 8.73
N ARG A 12 -22.15 38.71 7.75
CA ARG A 12 -21.41 39.96 7.81
C ARG A 12 -21.72 40.82 6.59
N GLU A 13 -22.01 42.07 6.81
CA GLU A 13 -22.34 43.03 5.76
C GLU A 13 -21.16 43.96 5.46
N PHE A 14 -20.91 44.17 4.17
CA PHE A 14 -19.86 45.06 3.67
C PHE A 14 -20.44 46.08 2.69
N PRO A 15 -19.95 47.34 2.70
CA PRO A 15 -20.52 48.42 1.89
C PRO A 15 -20.31 48.22 0.37
N GLY A 16 -19.42 47.33 -0.05
CA GLY A 16 -19.08 47.06 -1.44
C GLY A 16 -18.29 45.79 -1.60
N PRO A 17 -17.66 45.54 -2.77
CA PRO A 17 -16.80 44.38 -3.00
C PRO A 17 -15.77 44.21 -1.88
N VAL A 18 -15.61 42.98 -1.40
CA VAL A 18 -14.76 42.64 -0.26
C VAL A 18 -13.90 41.41 -0.57
N THR A 19 -12.65 41.43 -0.15
CA THR A 19 -11.74 40.32 -0.31
C THR A 19 -11.88 39.29 0.81
N VAL A 20 -11.46 38.04 0.55
CA VAL A 20 -11.37 36.99 1.57
C VAL A 20 -10.50 37.45 2.76
N ALA A 21 -9.37 38.14 2.49
CA ALA A 21 -8.47 38.66 3.50
C ALA A 21 -9.17 39.72 4.40
N GLU A 22 -9.95 40.65 3.83
CA GLU A 22 -10.69 41.65 4.58
C GLU A 22 -11.78 41.03 5.46
N VAL A 23 -12.49 40.01 4.97
CA VAL A 23 -13.44 39.26 5.79
C VAL A 23 -12.72 38.53 6.93
N ALA A 24 -11.61 37.86 6.68
CA ALA A 24 -10.82 37.22 7.72
C ALA A 24 -10.35 38.22 8.80
N ALA A 25 -9.90 39.40 8.38
CA ALA A 25 -9.50 40.48 9.29
C ALA A 25 -10.68 41.00 10.12
N SER A 26 -11.87 41.09 9.53
CA SER A 26 -13.09 41.52 10.25
C SER A 26 -13.55 40.52 11.32
N ILE A 27 -13.20 39.25 11.17
CA ILE A 27 -13.50 38.20 12.15
C ILE A 27 -12.51 38.27 13.32
N GLY A 28 -11.21 38.42 13.01
CA GLY A 28 -10.18 38.54 14.03
C GLY A 28 -8.75 38.48 13.49
N ALA A 29 -7.84 39.20 14.15
CA ALA A 29 -6.43 39.28 13.75
C ALA A 29 -5.72 37.92 13.69
N GLY A 30 -6.09 37.00 14.59
CA GLY A 30 -5.54 35.62 14.59
C GLY A 30 -5.93 34.85 13.34
N LEU A 31 -7.17 34.90 12.92
CA LEU A 31 -7.68 34.28 11.72
C LEU A 31 -7.09 34.90 10.45
N ALA A 32 -7.02 36.25 10.40
CA ALA A 32 -6.36 36.95 9.31
C ALA A 32 -4.91 36.51 9.10
N LYS A 33 -4.17 36.34 10.20
CA LYS A 33 -2.80 35.85 10.16
C LYS A 33 -2.70 34.37 9.73
N ALA A 34 -3.68 33.55 10.11
CA ALA A 34 -3.69 32.10 9.78
C ALA A 34 -4.26 31.81 8.39
N ALA A 35 -4.98 32.75 7.78
CA ALA A 35 -5.62 32.54 6.47
C ALA A 35 -4.59 32.25 5.37
N LEU A 36 -4.86 31.20 4.60
CA LEU A 36 -4.08 30.78 3.44
C LEU A 36 -4.88 30.95 2.15
N ALA A 37 -6.19 30.74 2.20
CA ALA A 37 -7.13 30.83 1.09
C ALA A 37 -8.56 31.05 1.63
N GLY A 38 -9.54 31.15 0.75
CA GLY A 38 -10.96 31.12 1.07
C GLY A 38 -11.70 30.08 0.23
N LYS A 39 -12.79 29.54 0.76
CA LYS A 39 -13.73 28.70 0.00
C LYS A 39 -15.01 29.48 -0.21
N VAL A 40 -15.17 30.06 -1.40
CA VAL A 40 -16.31 30.89 -1.81
C VAL A 40 -17.26 30.04 -2.62
N ASP A 41 -18.50 29.88 -2.14
CA ASP A 41 -19.55 29.07 -2.79
C ASP A 41 -19.03 27.68 -3.23
N GLY A 42 -18.21 27.03 -2.37
CA GLY A 42 -17.62 25.72 -2.60
C GLY A 42 -16.30 25.70 -3.39
N LYS A 43 -15.89 26.82 -3.98
CA LYS A 43 -14.64 26.93 -4.76
C LYS A 43 -13.52 27.55 -3.92
N VAL A 44 -12.34 26.89 -3.91
CA VAL A 44 -11.14 27.42 -3.23
C VAL A 44 -10.51 28.53 -4.08
N VAL A 45 -10.24 29.69 -3.44
CA VAL A 45 -9.73 30.92 -4.08
C VAL A 45 -8.65 31.58 -3.21
N ASP A 46 -7.85 32.47 -3.82
CA ASP A 46 -6.82 33.23 -3.10
C ASP A 46 -7.43 34.13 -2.04
N THR A 47 -6.66 34.54 -1.02
CA THR A 47 -7.09 35.54 -0.03
C THR A 47 -7.38 36.92 -0.63
N SER A 48 -6.79 37.21 -1.80
CA SER A 48 -7.02 38.44 -2.57
C SER A 48 -8.26 38.41 -3.45
N PHE A 49 -8.94 37.23 -3.55
CA PHE A 49 -10.16 37.12 -4.36
C PHE A 49 -11.25 38.03 -3.84
N GLN A 50 -11.81 38.83 -4.76
CA GLN A 50 -12.82 39.84 -4.45
C GLN A 50 -14.25 39.31 -4.71
N MET A 51 -15.03 39.21 -3.67
CA MET A 51 -16.45 38.87 -3.75
C MET A 51 -17.25 40.12 -4.09
N THR A 52 -18.04 40.07 -5.15
CA THR A 52 -18.85 41.19 -5.67
C THR A 52 -20.34 41.02 -5.45
N ALA A 53 -20.77 39.89 -4.91
CA ALA A 53 -22.15 39.51 -4.62
C ALA A 53 -22.22 38.76 -3.28
N ASN A 54 -23.45 38.56 -2.78
CA ASN A 54 -23.69 37.72 -1.61
C ASN A 54 -23.13 36.32 -1.84
N SER A 55 -22.33 35.81 -0.90
CA SER A 55 -21.63 34.54 -1.05
C SER A 55 -21.48 33.86 0.29
N ALA A 56 -21.35 32.54 0.26
CA ALA A 56 -20.90 31.74 1.39
C ALA A 56 -19.36 31.67 1.39
N LEU A 57 -18.74 31.94 2.54
CA LEU A 57 -17.29 31.96 2.69
C LEU A 57 -16.82 31.12 3.88
N SER A 58 -15.90 30.19 3.67
CA SER A 58 -15.08 29.57 4.71
C SER A 58 -13.62 30.02 4.57
N ILE A 59 -13.03 30.54 5.64
CA ILE A 59 -11.58 30.87 5.66
C ILE A 59 -10.79 29.60 5.83
N ILE A 60 -9.88 29.34 4.89
CA ILE A 60 -9.02 28.15 4.88
C ILE A 60 -7.70 28.48 5.56
N THR A 61 -7.30 27.61 6.48
CA THR A 61 -6.06 27.69 7.26
C THR A 61 -5.21 26.45 7.10
N GLY A 62 -4.02 26.40 7.69
CA GLY A 62 -3.17 25.21 7.68
C GLY A 62 -3.74 23.97 8.39
N LYS A 63 -4.86 24.12 9.11
CA LYS A 63 -5.56 23.00 9.77
C LYS A 63 -6.54 22.26 8.85
N ASP A 64 -6.86 22.89 7.72
CA ASP A 64 -7.81 22.36 6.76
C ASP A 64 -7.08 21.54 5.67
N ALA A 65 -7.72 20.50 5.17
CA ALA A 65 -7.16 19.69 4.07
C ALA A 65 -6.86 20.53 2.83
N ASP A 66 -7.81 21.41 2.44
CA ASP A 66 -7.65 22.36 1.33
C ASP A 66 -6.46 23.30 1.60
N GLY A 67 -6.21 23.69 2.86
CA GLY A 67 -5.08 24.52 3.25
C GLY A 67 -3.72 23.84 3.08
N LEU A 68 -3.64 22.56 3.39
CA LEU A 68 -2.44 21.77 3.17
C LEU A 68 -2.14 21.62 1.67
N GLU A 69 -3.17 21.45 0.84
CA GLU A 69 -3.03 21.40 -0.61
C GLU A 69 -2.49 22.74 -1.17
N VAL A 70 -3.01 23.88 -0.70
CA VAL A 70 -2.52 25.22 -1.06
C VAL A 70 -1.06 25.42 -0.64
N ILE A 71 -0.65 24.96 0.55
CA ILE A 71 0.74 24.99 1.01
C ILE A 71 1.63 24.20 0.05
N ARG A 72 1.27 22.96 -0.27
CA ARG A 72 2.03 22.07 -1.17
C ARG A 72 2.15 22.66 -2.56
N HIS A 73 1.06 23.15 -3.11
CA HIS A 73 1.03 23.80 -4.42
C HIS A 73 1.95 25.03 -4.47
N SER A 74 1.85 25.91 -3.48
CA SER A 74 2.70 27.10 -3.41
C SER A 74 4.17 26.75 -3.15
N THR A 75 4.45 25.66 -2.41
CA THR A 75 5.82 25.21 -2.19
C THR A 75 6.44 24.64 -3.48
N ALA A 76 5.64 24.05 -4.37
CA ALA A 76 6.12 23.64 -5.70
C ALA A 76 6.59 24.87 -6.53
N HIS A 77 5.87 25.99 -6.47
CA HIS A 77 6.27 27.25 -7.09
C HIS A 77 7.54 27.83 -6.45
N LEU A 78 7.62 27.80 -5.12
CA LEU A 78 8.81 28.22 -4.38
C LEU A 78 10.04 27.40 -4.78
N LEU A 79 9.89 26.08 -5.04
CA LEU A 79 10.93 25.24 -5.57
C LEU A 79 11.38 25.73 -6.97
N ALA A 80 10.44 25.99 -7.87
CA ALA A 80 10.74 26.50 -9.21
C ALA A 80 11.46 27.85 -9.14
N TYR A 81 11.03 28.74 -8.27
CA TYR A 81 11.67 30.04 -8.02
C TYR A 81 13.12 29.83 -7.55
N ALA A 82 13.36 28.98 -6.57
CA ALA A 82 14.71 28.68 -6.06
C ALA A 82 15.63 28.08 -7.15
N VAL A 83 15.08 27.18 -7.97
CA VAL A 83 15.83 26.59 -9.09
C VAL A 83 16.20 27.66 -10.12
N LYS A 84 15.29 28.54 -10.50
CA LYS A 84 15.56 29.63 -11.45
C LYS A 84 16.60 30.63 -10.94
N GLU A 85 16.61 30.91 -9.62
CA GLU A 85 17.64 31.78 -9.01
C GLU A 85 19.04 31.17 -9.00
N LEU A 86 19.15 29.83 -8.84
CA LEU A 86 20.44 29.14 -8.81
C LEU A 86 20.89 28.62 -10.18
N PHE A 87 19.93 28.26 -11.01
CA PHE A 87 20.14 27.65 -12.33
C PHE A 87 19.29 28.37 -13.39
N PRO A 88 19.64 29.60 -13.79
CA PRO A 88 18.82 30.42 -14.69
C PRO A 88 18.49 29.76 -16.03
N ASP A 89 19.38 28.88 -16.52
CA ASP A 89 19.20 28.14 -17.78
C ASP A 89 18.21 26.96 -17.66
N ALA A 90 17.82 26.55 -16.43
CA ALA A 90 16.86 25.47 -16.25
C ALA A 90 15.47 25.90 -16.74
N GLN A 91 14.84 25.06 -17.57
CA GLN A 91 13.47 25.27 -18.04
C GLN A 91 12.48 24.71 -17.03
N VAL A 92 11.47 25.48 -16.69
CA VAL A 92 10.39 25.05 -15.79
C VAL A 92 9.23 24.48 -16.60
N THR A 93 8.59 23.41 -16.09
CA THR A 93 7.48 22.76 -16.78
C THR A 93 6.20 22.74 -15.93
N ILE A 94 5.95 21.70 -15.16
CA ILE A 94 4.76 21.55 -14.30
C ILE A 94 5.15 21.14 -12.89
N GLY A 95 4.35 21.57 -11.91
CA GLY A 95 4.56 21.29 -10.49
C GLY A 95 3.26 20.93 -9.75
N PRO A 96 2.65 19.74 -9.99
CA PRO A 96 1.42 19.34 -9.33
C PRO A 96 1.65 18.90 -7.87
N VAL A 97 0.58 18.99 -7.09
CA VAL A 97 0.48 18.39 -5.76
C VAL A 97 0.28 16.89 -5.89
N ILE A 98 0.83 16.13 -4.97
CA ILE A 98 0.64 14.70 -4.77
C ILE A 98 0.22 14.42 -3.32
N GLU A 99 -0.23 13.22 -3.01
CA GLU A 99 -0.84 12.84 -1.73
C GLU A 99 -0.08 13.34 -0.48
N HIS A 100 1.25 13.22 -0.47
CA HIS A 100 2.09 13.63 0.68
C HIS A 100 3.12 14.70 0.35
N GLY A 101 2.90 15.47 -0.72
CA GLY A 101 3.85 16.50 -1.11
C GLY A 101 3.56 17.09 -2.48
N PHE A 102 4.62 17.30 -3.22
CA PHE A 102 4.58 17.88 -4.55
C PHE A 102 5.80 17.42 -5.35
N PHE A 103 5.78 17.67 -6.64
CA PHE A 103 6.99 17.63 -7.45
C PHE A 103 7.00 18.81 -8.42
N TYR A 104 8.17 19.05 -9.02
CA TYR A 104 8.31 19.97 -10.14
C TYR A 104 9.27 19.38 -11.17
N ASP A 105 8.93 19.47 -12.46
CA ASP A 105 9.72 18.94 -13.56
C ASP A 105 10.55 20.04 -14.21
N PHE A 106 11.82 19.75 -14.47
CA PHE A 106 12.79 20.67 -15.07
C PHE A 106 13.51 20.02 -16.24
N SER A 107 13.71 20.77 -17.33
CA SER A 107 14.72 20.44 -18.34
C SER A 107 15.98 21.22 -18.02
N TYR A 108 17.10 20.52 -17.85
CA TYR A 108 18.39 21.13 -17.56
C TYR A 108 19.54 20.33 -18.16
N LYS A 109 20.59 21.00 -18.55
CA LYS A 109 21.76 20.47 -19.32
C LYS A 109 22.55 19.36 -18.62
N ARG A 110 22.44 19.21 -17.30
CA ARG A 110 23.03 18.14 -16.49
C ARG A 110 22.07 17.64 -15.42
N PRO A 111 22.27 16.42 -14.89
CA PRO A 111 21.50 15.93 -13.73
C PRO A 111 21.71 16.81 -12.50
N PHE A 112 20.64 17.02 -11.73
CA PHE A 112 20.72 17.58 -10.38
C PHE A 112 21.32 16.56 -9.43
N THR A 113 22.26 17.01 -8.60
CA THR A 113 22.94 16.19 -7.59
C THR A 113 22.30 16.38 -6.21
N PRO A 114 22.63 15.52 -5.22
CA PRO A 114 22.20 15.73 -3.82
C PRO A 114 22.66 17.09 -3.25
N GLU A 115 23.85 17.56 -3.66
CA GLU A 115 24.38 18.87 -3.26
C GLU A 115 23.55 20.02 -3.86
N ASP A 116 23.07 19.85 -5.11
CA ASP A 116 22.14 20.81 -5.72
C ASP A 116 20.83 20.87 -4.95
N LEU A 117 20.27 19.72 -4.56
CA LEU A 117 19.05 19.68 -3.74
C LEU A 117 19.24 20.44 -2.42
N ALA A 118 20.35 20.23 -1.74
CA ALA A 118 20.67 20.93 -0.50
C ALA A 118 20.80 22.47 -0.71
N ALA A 119 21.42 22.88 -1.82
CA ALA A 119 21.53 24.29 -2.19
C ALA A 119 20.17 24.91 -2.52
N ILE A 120 19.32 24.18 -3.28
CA ILE A 120 17.97 24.61 -3.63
C ILE A 120 17.12 24.75 -2.36
N GLU A 121 17.13 23.77 -1.45
CA GLU A 121 16.37 23.81 -0.19
C GLU A 121 16.80 24.99 0.69
N LYS A 122 18.09 25.26 0.77
CA LYS A 122 18.62 26.44 1.47
C LYS A 122 18.14 27.73 0.82
N LYS A 123 18.11 27.80 -0.52
CA LYS A 123 17.60 28.95 -1.26
C LYS A 123 16.10 29.14 -1.03
N MET A 124 15.31 28.10 -1.05
CA MET A 124 13.88 28.15 -0.70
C MET A 124 13.68 28.74 0.70
N THR A 125 14.47 28.32 1.68
CA THR A 125 14.42 28.87 3.05
C THR A 125 14.76 30.36 3.07
N GLN A 126 15.71 30.82 2.26
CA GLN A 126 16.01 32.25 2.13
C GLN A 126 14.83 33.04 1.54
N LEU A 127 14.21 32.50 0.48
CA LEU A 127 13.06 33.12 -0.18
C LEU A 127 11.84 33.22 0.74
N THR A 128 11.58 32.20 1.58
CA THR A 128 10.51 32.29 2.57
C THR A 128 10.76 33.38 3.61
N SER A 129 12.02 33.65 3.95
CA SER A 129 12.38 34.69 4.93
C SER A 129 12.18 36.10 4.39
N LEU A 130 12.07 36.29 3.07
CA LEU A 130 11.77 37.58 2.45
C LEU A 130 10.29 37.94 2.58
N ASP A 131 9.41 36.96 2.83
CA ASP A 131 7.95 37.11 2.98
C ASP A 131 7.29 37.91 1.83
N GLU A 132 7.72 37.60 0.59
CA GLU A 132 7.25 38.26 -0.62
C GLU A 132 5.78 37.95 -0.88
N LEU A 133 4.98 38.97 -1.25
CA LEU A 133 3.59 38.78 -1.60
C LEU A 133 3.42 37.96 -2.87
N VAL A 134 2.45 37.05 -2.86
CA VAL A 134 2.03 36.29 -4.05
C VAL A 134 0.92 37.09 -4.75
N GLN A 135 1.18 37.42 -6.01
CA GLN A 135 0.28 38.27 -6.81
C GLN A 135 -0.23 37.51 -8.02
N ARG A 136 -1.54 37.47 -8.18
CA ARG A 136 -2.22 36.90 -9.34
C ARG A 136 -2.47 37.96 -10.40
N ARG A 137 -2.17 37.67 -11.65
CA ARG A 137 -2.64 38.42 -12.81
C ARG A 137 -3.22 37.50 -13.89
N VAL A 138 -4.04 38.06 -14.73
CA VAL A 138 -4.67 37.33 -15.85
C VAL A 138 -4.23 38.00 -17.15
N LEU A 139 -3.86 37.19 -18.12
CA LEU A 139 -3.47 37.63 -19.47
C LEU A 139 -4.30 36.87 -20.51
N PRO A 140 -4.57 37.52 -21.67
CA PRO A 140 -5.00 36.79 -22.85
C PRO A 140 -3.97 35.69 -23.21
N ARG A 141 -4.46 34.55 -23.67
CA ARG A 141 -3.61 33.37 -23.97
C ARG A 141 -2.41 33.71 -24.85
N ASP A 142 -2.61 34.43 -25.95
CA ASP A 142 -1.54 34.75 -26.91
C ASP A 142 -0.50 35.73 -26.35
N GLU A 143 -0.91 36.65 -25.48
CA GLU A 143 0.03 37.52 -24.75
C GLU A 143 0.86 36.71 -23.76
N ALA A 144 0.27 35.75 -23.06
CA ALA A 144 0.99 34.87 -22.17
C ALA A 144 1.99 33.97 -22.92
N VAL A 145 1.64 33.45 -24.09
CA VAL A 145 2.57 32.71 -24.98
C VAL A 145 3.79 33.58 -25.34
N ALA A 146 3.53 34.80 -25.81
CA ALA A 146 4.60 35.76 -26.17
C ALA A 146 5.49 36.10 -24.96
N TYR A 147 4.87 36.27 -23.81
CA TYR A 147 5.57 36.57 -22.55
C TYR A 147 6.53 35.44 -22.16
N PHE A 148 6.10 34.18 -22.09
CA PHE A 148 6.96 33.06 -21.72
C PHE A 148 8.03 32.76 -22.79
N LYS A 149 7.73 32.96 -24.08
CA LYS A 149 8.76 32.90 -25.14
C LYS A 149 9.83 33.96 -24.95
N SER A 150 9.48 35.16 -24.54
CA SER A 150 10.44 36.24 -24.27
C SER A 150 11.35 35.95 -23.08
N LEU A 151 10.88 35.12 -22.12
CA LEU A 151 11.68 34.64 -20.98
C LEU A 151 12.53 33.41 -21.32
N GLY A 152 12.38 32.86 -22.51
CA GLY A 152 13.03 31.60 -22.92
C GLY A 152 12.39 30.34 -22.34
N GLU A 153 11.18 30.44 -21.74
CA GLU A 153 10.47 29.33 -21.12
C GLU A 153 9.61 28.58 -22.17
N HIS A 154 10.26 27.75 -22.99
CA HIS A 154 9.62 27.10 -24.14
C HIS A 154 8.54 26.11 -23.74
N TYR A 155 8.75 25.32 -22.67
CA TYR A 155 7.73 24.35 -22.18
C TYR A 155 6.48 25.04 -21.67
N LYS A 156 6.61 26.19 -20.99
CA LYS A 156 5.45 26.99 -20.55
C LYS A 156 4.69 27.55 -21.75
N ALA A 157 5.38 28.06 -22.75
CA ALA A 157 4.74 28.52 -23.98
C ALA A 157 3.97 27.39 -24.67
N GLU A 158 4.55 26.19 -24.80
CA GLU A 158 3.90 25.01 -25.38
C GLU A 158 2.65 24.56 -24.58
N ILE A 159 2.71 24.60 -23.24
CA ILE A 159 1.56 24.30 -22.38
C ILE A 159 0.44 25.29 -22.67
N ILE A 160 0.73 26.60 -22.73
CA ILE A 160 -0.25 27.65 -22.96
C ILE A 160 -0.85 27.52 -24.38
N GLU A 161 -0.04 27.18 -25.38
CA GLU A 161 -0.50 26.96 -26.76
C GLU A 161 -1.54 25.81 -26.86
N SER A 162 -1.51 24.85 -25.93
CA SER A 162 -2.52 23.78 -25.86
C SER A 162 -3.86 24.21 -25.23
N ILE A 163 -3.94 25.39 -24.61
CA ILE A 163 -5.18 25.97 -24.06
C ILE A 163 -5.99 26.59 -25.20
N PRO A 164 -7.35 26.48 -25.21
CA PRO A 164 -8.19 27.14 -26.21
C PRO A 164 -7.90 28.66 -26.32
N ALA A 165 -7.91 29.18 -27.55
CA ALA A 165 -7.47 30.55 -27.83
C ALA A 165 -8.37 31.64 -27.21
N ASP A 166 -9.60 31.30 -26.91
CA ASP A 166 -10.60 32.16 -26.29
C ASP A 166 -10.54 32.20 -24.76
N GLN A 167 -9.59 31.48 -24.17
CA GLN A 167 -9.43 31.42 -22.71
C GLN A 167 -8.27 32.31 -22.25
N ASP A 168 -8.54 33.12 -21.23
CA ASP A 168 -7.51 33.81 -20.49
C ASP A 168 -6.77 32.86 -19.55
N VAL A 169 -5.52 33.14 -19.30
CA VAL A 169 -4.67 32.34 -18.41
C VAL A 169 -4.21 33.18 -17.21
N SER A 170 -4.14 32.54 -16.04
CA SER A 170 -3.65 33.19 -14.84
C SER A 170 -2.17 32.89 -14.60
N LEU A 171 -1.46 33.91 -14.16
CA LEU A 171 -0.07 33.87 -13.76
C LEU A 171 0.03 34.27 -12.29
N TYR A 172 0.98 33.66 -11.60
CA TYR A 172 1.28 33.99 -10.21
C TYR A 172 2.74 34.43 -10.09
N ARG A 173 2.93 35.58 -9.46
CA ARG A 173 4.23 36.21 -9.25
C ARG A 173 4.62 36.16 -7.79
N GLU A 174 5.82 35.63 -7.53
CA GLU A 174 6.49 35.60 -6.23
C GLU A 174 7.85 36.30 -6.39
N GLY A 175 7.96 37.51 -5.86
CA GLY A 175 9.17 38.31 -6.04
C GLY A 175 9.54 38.53 -7.51
N LYS A 176 10.66 37.93 -7.94
CA LYS A 176 11.15 38.02 -9.33
C LYS A 176 10.68 36.89 -10.22
N PHE A 177 10.14 35.82 -9.66
CA PHE A 177 9.66 34.65 -10.37
C PHE A 177 8.17 34.77 -10.69
N GLU A 178 7.80 34.43 -11.90
CA GLU A 178 6.41 34.39 -12.33
C GLU A 178 6.14 33.13 -13.13
N ASP A 179 5.05 32.45 -12.80
CA ASP A 179 4.70 31.16 -13.40
C ASP A 179 3.24 31.10 -13.83
N LEU A 180 2.98 30.27 -14.85
CA LEU A 180 1.63 29.88 -15.27
C LEU A 180 1.00 29.01 -14.21
N CYS A 181 -0.14 29.41 -13.66
CA CYS A 181 -0.86 28.60 -12.69
C CYS A 181 -2.34 28.96 -12.59
N ARG A 182 -3.15 27.96 -12.24
CA ARG A 182 -4.58 28.16 -11.95
C ARG A 182 -4.84 28.65 -10.53
N GLY A 183 -3.87 28.48 -9.62
CA GLY A 183 -4.03 28.76 -8.19
C GLY A 183 -5.00 27.82 -7.48
N PRO A 184 -5.43 28.12 -6.23
CA PRO A 184 -4.95 29.28 -5.46
C PRO A 184 -3.57 29.07 -4.84
N HIS A 185 -2.98 30.17 -4.38
CA HIS A 185 -1.70 30.20 -3.66
C HIS A 185 -1.84 30.87 -2.29
N VAL A 186 -0.85 30.62 -1.43
CA VAL A 186 -0.71 31.34 -0.16
C VAL A 186 -0.52 32.85 -0.38
N PRO A 187 -0.90 33.72 0.57
CA PRO A 187 -0.80 35.18 0.40
C PRO A 187 0.66 35.68 0.32
N SER A 188 1.62 34.96 0.90
CA SER A 188 3.04 35.34 0.85
C SER A 188 3.96 34.13 1.02
N THR A 189 5.21 34.21 0.53
CA THR A 189 6.21 33.16 0.68
C THR A 189 6.53 32.83 2.13
N GLY A 190 6.36 33.79 3.06
CA GLY A 190 6.57 33.60 4.50
C GLY A 190 5.64 32.59 5.16
N LYS A 191 4.57 32.15 4.47
CA LYS A 191 3.68 31.06 4.92
C LYS A 191 4.28 29.66 4.70
N LEU A 192 5.30 29.52 3.84
CA LEU A 192 5.88 28.26 3.39
C LEU A 192 7.16 27.93 4.19
N LYS A 193 7.02 27.51 5.45
CA LYS A 193 8.16 27.33 6.36
C LYS A 193 8.59 25.88 6.59
N HIS A 194 7.71 24.92 6.32
CA HIS A 194 7.88 23.54 6.76
C HIS A 194 7.85 22.60 5.56
N PHE A 195 8.98 22.50 4.87
CA PHE A 195 9.16 21.68 3.68
C PHE A 195 10.50 20.92 3.72
N LYS A 196 10.60 19.90 2.88
CA LYS A 196 11.82 19.13 2.64
C LYS A 196 11.87 18.69 1.19
N LEU A 197 13.01 18.85 0.51
CA LEU A 197 13.26 18.21 -0.77
C LEU A 197 13.70 16.76 -0.55
N MET A 198 13.12 15.83 -1.31
CA MET A 198 13.24 14.40 -1.05
C MET A 198 14.22 13.71 -1.99
N LYS A 199 13.97 13.78 -3.29
CA LYS A 199 14.76 13.07 -4.32
C LYS A 199 14.60 13.69 -5.69
N VAL A 200 15.52 13.31 -6.59
CA VAL A 200 15.40 13.54 -8.04
C VAL A 200 15.08 12.22 -8.74
N ALA A 201 14.23 12.25 -9.76
CA ALA A 201 13.94 11.12 -10.63
C ALA A 201 13.81 11.62 -12.08
N GLY A 202 13.99 10.71 -13.06
CA GLY A 202 13.66 10.98 -14.45
C GLY A 202 12.14 10.92 -14.68
N ALA A 203 11.62 11.78 -15.55
CA ALA A 203 10.23 11.75 -16.01
C ALA A 203 10.17 12.21 -17.47
N TYR A 204 9.46 11.43 -18.31
CA TYR A 204 9.30 11.84 -19.71
C TYR A 204 8.29 12.98 -19.82
N TRP A 205 8.59 13.96 -20.67
CA TRP A 205 7.68 15.06 -20.98
C TRP A 205 6.31 14.53 -21.42
N ARG A 206 5.24 15.01 -20.78
CA ARG A 206 3.85 14.54 -21.00
C ARG A 206 3.64 13.03 -20.81
N GLY A 207 4.54 12.35 -20.10
CA GLY A 207 4.43 10.91 -19.83
C GLY A 207 4.71 10.00 -21.03
N ASP A 208 5.13 10.53 -22.16
CA ASP A 208 5.46 9.76 -23.37
C ASP A 208 6.98 9.47 -23.41
N HIS A 209 7.34 8.20 -23.41
CA HIS A 209 8.73 7.73 -23.45
C HIS A 209 9.50 8.14 -24.72
N LYS A 210 8.81 8.66 -25.74
CA LYS A 210 9.42 9.20 -26.97
C LYS A 210 9.85 10.65 -26.82
N ASN A 211 9.35 11.34 -25.80
CA ASN A 211 9.70 12.73 -25.52
C ASN A 211 10.96 12.83 -24.67
N GLU A 212 11.47 14.06 -24.51
CA GLU A 212 12.63 14.35 -23.69
C GLU A 212 12.41 13.90 -22.24
N MET A 213 13.49 13.35 -21.65
CA MET A 213 13.51 12.99 -20.24
C MET A 213 13.85 14.24 -19.41
N LEU A 214 12.89 14.67 -18.62
CA LEU A 214 13.02 15.75 -17.66
C LEU A 214 13.51 15.24 -16.31
N GLN A 215 13.91 16.16 -15.45
CA GLN A 215 14.31 15.88 -14.09
C GLN A 215 13.21 16.33 -13.13
N ARG A 216 12.65 15.37 -12.41
CA ARG A 216 11.58 15.58 -11.43
C ARG A 216 12.16 15.68 -10.04
N ILE A 217 12.04 16.85 -9.42
CA ILE A 217 12.39 17.05 -8.01
C ILE A 217 11.15 16.86 -7.16
N TYR A 218 11.18 15.88 -6.26
CA TYR A 218 10.13 15.64 -5.28
C TYR A 218 10.38 16.40 -4.00
N GLY A 219 9.32 16.96 -3.41
CA GLY A 219 9.34 17.60 -2.11
C GLY A 219 8.09 17.29 -1.31
N THR A 220 8.15 17.56 -0.01
CA THR A 220 7.00 17.52 0.90
C THR A 220 6.87 18.84 1.63
N ALA A 221 5.64 19.25 1.96
CA ALA A 221 5.37 20.45 2.74
C ALA A 221 4.17 20.24 3.67
N TRP A 222 4.24 20.87 4.85
CA TRP A 222 3.32 20.68 5.95
C TRP A 222 2.98 22.00 6.62
N ALA A 223 1.84 22.04 7.33
CA ALA A 223 1.40 23.25 8.00
C ALA A 223 2.25 23.61 9.23
N SER A 224 2.88 22.60 9.86
CA SER A 224 3.72 22.77 11.03
C SER A 224 5.03 22.01 10.96
N LYS A 225 6.00 22.41 11.80
CA LYS A 225 7.27 21.71 11.95
C LYS A 225 7.08 20.29 12.49
N ASP A 226 6.14 20.11 13.40
CA ASP A 226 5.88 18.83 14.05
C ASP A 226 5.29 17.83 13.05
N GLU A 227 4.36 18.26 12.19
CA GLU A 227 3.82 17.41 11.12
C GLU A 227 4.90 16.99 10.11
N LEU A 228 5.75 17.93 9.70
CA LEU A 228 6.90 17.61 8.84
C LEU A 228 7.83 16.59 9.50
N GLN A 229 8.16 16.80 10.78
CA GLN A 229 9.05 15.89 11.52
C GLN A 229 8.42 14.51 11.69
N GLN A 230 7.13 14.43 12.00
CA GLN A 230 6.40 13.16 12.10
C GLN A 230 6.43 12.41 10.76
N TYR A 231 6.19 13.11 9.64
CA TYR A 231 6.26 12.52 8.32
C TYR A 231 7.66 12.00 7.97
N LEU A 232 8.71 12.79 8.24
CA LEU A 232 10.09 12.36 7.99
C LEU A 232 10.48 11.15 8.85
N THR A 233 10.10 11.15 10.13
CA THR A 233 10.31 10.00 11.03
C THR A 233 9.57 8.76 10.53
N MET A 234 8.33 8.91 10.06
CA MET A 234 7.57 7.81 9.45
C MET A 234 8.31 7.23 8.22
N LEU A 235 8.88 8.09 7.36
CA LEU A 235 9.63 7.63 6.19
C LEU A 235 10.93 6.89 6.58
N GLU A 236 11.66 7.39 7.58
CA GLU A 236 12.85 6.72 8.11
C GLU A 236 12.52 5.34 8.69
N GLU A 237 11.41 5.25 9.45
CA GLU A 237 10.93 3.97 9.97
C GLU A 237 10.48 3.03 8.84
N ALA A 238 9.81 3.58 7.80
CA ALA A 238 9.45 2.81 6.62
C ALA A 238 10.67 2.21 5.92
N GLU A 239 11.74 2.99 5.76
CA GLU A 239 13.00 2.52 5.15
C GLU A 239 13.69 1.44 5.99
N LYS A 240 13.70 1.60 7.32
CA LYS A 240 14.25 0.59 8.24
C LYS A 240 13.49 -0.73 8.19
N ARG A 241 12.18 -0.67 7.89
CA ARG A 241 11.28 -1.82 7.83
C ARG A 241 11.12 -2.41 6.44
N ASP A 242 11.68 -1.77 5.40
CA ASP A 242 11.55 -2.22 4.01
C ASP A 242 11.90 -3.71 3.86
N HIS A 243 10.94 -4.51 3.40
CA HIS A 243 11.08 -5.96 3.25
C HIS A 243 12.22 -6.36 2.32
N ARG A 244 12.60 -5.51 1.34
CA ARG A 244 13.72 -5.78 0.42
C ARG A 244 15.06 -5.68 1.14
N LYS A 245 15.18 -4.72 2.05
CA LYS A 245 16.36 -4.53 2.91
C LYS A 245 16.45 -5.65 3.94
N LEU A 246 15.38 -5.84 4.70
CA LEU A 246 15.30 -6.88 5.74
C LEU A 246 15.42 -8.30 5.14
N GLY A 247 14.82 -8.54 3.98
CA GLY A 247 14.93 -9.82 3.27
C GLY A 247 16.36 -10.19 2.93
N ARG A 248 17.18 -9.20 2.52
CA ARG A 248 18.60 -9.36 2.27
C ARG A 248 19.42 -9.53 3.56
N GLU A 249 19.20 -8.66 4.55
CA GLU A 249 19.93 -8.69 5.83
C GLU A 249 19.68 -9.97 6.64
N LEU A 250 18.47 -10.52 6.55
CA LEU A 250 18.07 -11.75 7.22
C LEU A 250 18.22 -13.01 6.34
N ASP A 251 18.72 -12.86 5.12
CA ASP A 251 18.94 -13.95 4.16
C ASP A 251 17.65 -14.75 3.86
N LEU A 252 16.55 -14.02 3.53
CA LEU A 252 15.25 -14.63 3.28
C LEU A 252 14.98 -14.91 1.80
N PHE A 253 15.31 -13.96 0.92
CA PHE A 253 15.03 -14.05 -0.53
C PHE A 253 15.85 -13.03 -1.34
N HIS A 254 15.87 -13.24 -2.66
CA HIS A 254 16.30 -12.22 -3.62
C HIS A 254 15.43 -12.25 -4.89
N ILE A 255 15.55 -11.20 -5.68
CA ILE A 255 14.97 -11.07 -7.02
C ILE A 255 16.12 -10.86 -7.98
N ASP A 256 16.12 -11.60 -9.11
CA ASP A 256 17.20 -11.63 -10.08
C ASP A 256 16.72 -11.14 -11.46
N GLU A 257 17.64 -10.58 -12.25
CA GLU A 257 17.36 -10.08 -13.60
C GLU A 257 16.93 -11.17 -14.59
N HIS A 258 17.34 -12.43 -14.36
CA HIS A 258 16.94 -13.56 -15.20
C HIS A 258 15.49 -13.99 -15.00
N SER A 259 14.84 -13.54 -13.89
CA SER A 259 13.44 -13.82 -13.60
C SER A 259 12.77 -12.62 -12.95
N PRO A 260 12.60 -11.51 -13.70
CA PRO A 260 12.11 -10.26 -13.16
C PRO A 260 10.67 -10.38 -12.67
N GLY A 261 10.44 -9.97 -11.40
CA GLY A 261 9.14 -10.08 -10.76
C GLY A 261 8.80 -11.47 -10.22
N THR A 262 9.80 -12.37 -10.08
CA THR A 262 9.66 -13.64 -9.38
C THR A 262 10.67 -13.74 -8.22
N VAL A 263 10.37 -14.55 -7.23
CA VAL A 263 11.12 -14.59 -5.97
C VAL A 263 11.94 -15.85 -5.86
N PHE A 264 13.24 -15.70 -5.58
CA PHE A 264 14.11 -16.79 -5.18
C PHE A 264 14.16 -16.86 -3.66
N TRP A 265 13.49 -17.86 -3.09
CA TRP A 265 13.44 -18.06 -1.64
C TRP A 265 14.69 -18.79 -1.13
N HIS A 266 15.39 -18.19 -0.16
CA HIS A 266 16.50 -18.84 0.52
C HIS A 266 16.00 -19.81 1.60
N PRO A 267 16.83 -20.67 2.18
CA PRO A 267 16.37 -21.65 3.17
C PRO A 267 15.59 -21.06 4.34
N LYS A 268 16.01 -19.91 4.87
CA LYS A 268 15.29 -19.22 5.94
C LYS A 268 13.95 -18.65 5.47
N GLY A 269 13.93 -18.02 4.30
CA GLY A 269 12.70 -17.50 3.71
C GLY A 269 11.72 -18.60 3.35
N TRP A 270 12.22 -19.74 2.84
CA TRP A 270 11.39 -20.90 2.55
C TRP A 270 10.80 -21.54 3.81
N THR A 271 11.54 -21.55 4.92
CA THR A 271 11.02 -21.97 6.22
C THR A 271 9.87 -21.07 6.70
N LEU A 272 10.01 -19.75 6.55
CA LEU A 272 8.93 -18.81 6.84
C LEU A 272 7.71 -19.05 5.95
N TRP A 273 7.92 -19.21 4.64
CA TRP A 273 6.88 -19.55 3.68
C TRP A 273 6.09 -20.79 4.10
N GLN A 274 6.81 -21.90 4.37
CA GLN A 274 6.20 -23.16 4.81
C GLN A 274 5.41 -22.98 6.11
N GLY A 275 5.90 -22.16 7.05
CA GLY A 275 5.19 -21.86 8.28
C GLY A 275 3.84 -21.20 8.03
N VAL A 276 3.78 -20.21 7.14
CA VAL A 276 2.53 -19.55 6.74
C VAL A 276 1.60 -20.52 6.01
N GLU A 277 2.13 -21.28 5.03
CA GLU A 277 1.35 -22.24 4.25
C GLU A 277 0.75 -23.35 5.12
N GLN A 278 1.53 -23.93 6.02
CA GLN A 278 1.07 -24.99 6.94
C GLN A 278 0.01 -24.48 7.90
N TYR A 279 0.17 -23.25 8.42
CA TYR A 279 -0.85 -22.61 9.24
C TYR A 279 -2.16 -22.46 8.46
N MET A 280 -2.12 -21.94 7.24
CA MET A 280 -3.29 -21.77 6.39
C MET A 280 -3.92 -23.12 5.98
N ARG A 281 -3.11 -24.15 5.74
CA ARG A 281 -3.63 -25.51 5.46
C ARG A 281 -4.41 -26.07 6.65
N LYS A 282 -3.93 -25.83 7.87
CA LYS A 282 -4.68 -26.19 9.08
C LYS A 282 -5.99 -25.38 9.18
N VAL A 283 -5.95 -24.09 8.86
CA VAL A 283 -7.16 -23.25 8.81
C VAL A 283 -8.19 -23.84 7.82
N TYR A 284 -7.75 -24.32 6.65
CA TYR A 284 -8.63 -24.98 5.69
C TYR A 284 -9.28 -26.22 6.27
N GLN A 285 -8.47 -27.13 6.82
CA GLN A 285 -8.94 -28.38 7.42
C GLN A 285 -9.95 -28.13 8.55
N ASP A 286 -9.64 -27.22 9.46
CA ASP A 286 -10.49 -26.89 10.62
C ASP A 286 -11.82 -26.22 10.23
N ASN A 287 -11.93 -25.68 9.01
CA ASN A 287 -13.11 -24.93 8.54
C ASN A 287 -13.81 -25.58 7.34
N GLY A 288 -13.56 -26.84 7.09
CA GLY A 288 -14.27 -27.64 6.10
C GLY A 288 -13.95 -27.30 4.64
N TYR A 289 -12.78 -26.72 4.38
CA TYR A 289 -12.26 -26.54 3.02
C TYR A 289 -11.57 -27.80 2.53
N LEU A 290 -11.93 -28.23 1.33
CA LEU A 290 -11.27 -29.33 0.63
C LEU A 290 -10.11 -28.77 -0.21
N GLU A 291 -8.89 -29.14 0.14
CA GLU A 291 -7.72 -28.70 -0.62
C GLU A 291 -7.68 -29.42 -1.99
N VAL A 292 -7.56 -28.64 -3.04
CA VAL A 292 -7.48 -29.13 -4.43
C VAL A 292 -6.22 -28.60 -5.11
N LYS A 293 -5.87 -29.15 -6.29
CA LYS A 293 -4.74 -28.69 -7.09
C LYS A 293 -5.08 -28.67 -8.56
N GLY A 294 -5.08 -27.48 -9.16
CA GLY A 294 -5.27 -27.29 -10.59
C GLY A 294 -3.95 -27.24 -11.37
N PRO A 295 -4.00 -27.49 -12.70
CA PRO A 295 -2.82 -27.35 -13.57
C PRO A 295 -2.43 -25.87 -13.71
N GLN A 296 -1.15 -25.60 -13.98
CA GLN A 296 -0.65 -24.24 -14.17
C GLN A 296 -0.81 -23.73 -15.62
N ILE A 297 -0.65 -24.63 -16.59
CA ILE A 297 -0.77 -24.32 -18.01
C ILE A 297 -2.11 -24.85 -18.50
N ILE A 298 -2.92 -23.97 -19.06
CA ILE A 298 -4.29 -24.26 -19.46
C ILE A 298 -4.52 -23.75 -20.90
N ASP A 299 -5.21 -24.58 -21.70
CA ASP A 299 -5.57 -24.27 -23.07
C ASP A 299 -6.42 -22.99 -23.20
N LYS A 300 -6.17 -22.22 -24.24
CA LYS A 300 -6.85 -20.97 -24.56
C LYS A 300 -8.37 -21.10 -24.53
N SER A 301 -8.94 -22.21 -24.99
CA SER A 301 -10.39 -22.40 -25.10
C SER A 301 -11.14 -22.25 -23.76
N LEU A 302 -10.49 -22.59 -22.63
CA LEU A 302 -11.08 -22.36 -21.32
C LEU A 302 -11.15 -20.85 -20.99
N TRP A 303 -10.10 -20.13 -21.34
CA TRP A 303 -10.01 -18.68 -21.10
C TRP A 303 -10.96 -17.88 -22.01
N GLU A 304 -11.23 -18.36 -23.23
CA GLU A 304 -12.24 -17.82 -24.14
C GLU A 304 -13.65 -18.01 -23.56
N LYS A 305 -13.98 -19.22 -23.09
CA LYS A 305 -15.28 -19.52 -22.47
C LYS A 305 -15.57 -18.63 -21.26
N THR A 306 -14.59 -18.38 -20.43
CA THR A 306 -14.72 -17.54 -19.23
C THR A 306 -14.63 -16.04 -19.54
N GLY A 307 -14.24 -15.64 -20.74
CA GLY A 307 -14.08 -14.24 -21.16
C GLY A 307 -12.77 -13.58 -20.74
N HIS A 308 -11.86 -14.34 -20.11
CA HIS A 308 -10.56 -13.81 -19.70
C HIS A 308 -9.65 -13.53 -20.90
N TRP A 309 -9.73 -14.33 -21.95
CA TRP A 309 -8.91 -14.13 -23.14
C TRP A 309 -9.14 -12.79 -23.80
N ASP A 310 -10.38 -12.32 -23.84
CA ASP A 310 -10.75 -11.05 -24.47
C ASP A 310 -10.47 -9.84 -23.57
N LYS A 311 -10.65 -10.00 -22.25
CA LYS A 311 -10.64 -8.85 -21.31
C LYS A 311 -9.37 -8.74 -20.50
N TYR A 312 -8.54 -9.79 -20.43
CA TYR A 312 -7.41 -9.89 -19.53
C TYR A 312 -6.11 -10.37 -20.20
N ARG A 313 -6.11 -10.58 -21.51
CA ARG A 313 -4.99 -11.18 -22.27
C ARG A 313 -3.67 -10.44 -22.08
N GLU A 314 -3.67 -9.12 -22.03
CA GLU A 314 -2.46 -8.30 -21.86
C GLU A 314 -1.73 -8.60 -20.55
N ASN A 315 -2.48 -9.06 -19.55
CA ASN A 315 -1.95 -9.45 -18.25
C ASN A 315 -1.65 -10.95 -18.14
N MET A 316 -1.71 -11.72 -19.22
CA MET A 316 -1.46 -13.16 -19.21
C MET A 316 -0.11 -13.49 -19.87
N PHE A 317 0.62 -14.44 -19.31
CA PHE A 317 1.71 -15.10 -20.00
C PHE A 317 1.16 -16.19 -20.90
N THR A 318 1.39 -16.08 -22.20
CA THR A 318 0.92 -17.04 -23.20
C THR A 318 2.08 -17.81 -23.81
N THR A 319 1.83 -19.03 -24.22
CA THR A 319 2.79 -19.89 -24.90
C THR A 319 2.08 -20.74 -25.96
N GLU A 320 2.82 -21.19 -26.94
CA GLU A 320 2.33 -22.10 -27.98
C GLU A 320 3.05 -23.45 -27.89
N SER A 321 2.30 -24.53 -28.01
CA SER A 321 2.85 -25.88 -28.13
C SER A 321 1.93 -26.72 -29.03
N GLU A 322 2.51 -27.50 -29.93
CA GLU A 322 1.78 -28.40 -30.84
C GLU A 322 0.67 -27.68 -31.65
N LYS A 323 0.91 -26.42 -32.06
CA LYS A 323 -0.03 -25.53 -32.77
C LYS A 323 -1.29 -25.17 -31.95
N ARG A 324 -1.19 -25.18 -30.63
CA ARG A 324 -2.25 -24.76 -29.71
C ARG A 324 -1.72 -23.68 -28.79
N ASP A 325 -2.57 -22.68 -28.55
CA ASP A 325 -2.30 -21.60 -27.60
C ASP A 325 -2.65 -22.02 -26.18
N TYR A 326 -1.77 -21.69 -25.25
CA TYR A 326 -1.94 -21.92 -23.82
C TYR A 326 -1.65 -20.62 -23.06
N ALA A 327 -2.13 -20.57 -21.83
CA ALA A 327 -1.70 -19.55 -20.88
C ALA A 327 -1.26 -20.17 -19.55
N LEU A 328 -0.26 -19.54 -18.91
CA LEU A 328 -0.03 -19.76 -17.49
C LEU A 328 -1.21 -19.12 -16.75
N LYS A 329 -1.85 -19.89 -15.85
CA LYS A 329 -3.07 -19.42 -15.20
C LYS A 329 -2.84 -18.11 -14.41
N PRO A 330 -3.61 -17.03 -14.69
CA PRO A 330 -3.56 -15.80 -13.88
C PRO A 330 -4.44 -15.90 -12.64
N MET A 331 -5.31 -16.93 -12.56
CA MET A 331 -6.26 -17.20 -11.47
C MET A 331 -6.70 -18.68 -11.49
N ASN A 332 -7.29 -19.15 -10.39
CA ASN A 332 -7.61 -20.58 -10.21
C ASN A 332 -9.09 -20.91 -10.49
N CYS A 333 -9.98 -19.91 -10.53
CA CYS A 333 -11.42 -20.07 -10.57
C CYS A 333 -11.93 -21.02 -11.68
N PRO A 334 -11.51 -20.94 -12.96
CA PRO A 334 -11.99 -21.88 -13.95
C PRO A 334 -11.60 -23.34 -13.65
N GLY A 335 -10.40 -23.55 -13.11
CA GLY A 335 -9.93 -24.88 -12.72
C GLY A 335 -10.78 -25.49 -11.62
N HIS A 336 -11.19 -24.70 -10.61
CA HIS A 336 -12.06 -25.18 -9.53
C HIS A 336 -13.46 -25.54 -10.02
N ILE A 337 -13.99 -24.81 -11.00
CA ILE A 337 -15.28 -25.17 -11.63
C ILE A 337 -15.16 -26.50 -12.38
N LEU A 338 -14.04 -26.74 -13.09
CA LEU A 338 -13.81 -28.02 -13.76
C LEU A 338 -13.74 -29.19 -12.76
N ILE A 339 -13.16 -28.97 -11.56
CA ILE A 339 -13.15 -29.95 -10.48
C ILE A 339 -14.56 -30.15 -9.91
N TYR A 340 -15.31 -29.07 -9.67
CA TYR A 340 -16.68 -29.11 -9.21
C TYR A 340 -17.58 -29.95 -10.12
N LYS A 341 -17.43 -29.83 -11.42
CA LYS A 341 -18.20 -30.55 -12.45
C LYS A 341 -17.94 -32.06 -12.48
N GLN A 342 -16.91 -32.56 -11.77
CA GLN A 342 -16.67 -33.99 -11.71
C GLN A 342 -17.68 -34.65 -10.76
N GLY A 343 -18.60 -35.43 -11.34
CA GLY A 343 -19.73 -36.05 -10.64
C GLY A 343 -20.90 -35.10 -10.38
N ILE A 344 -22.05 -35.70 -10.09
CA ILE A 344 -23.29 -34.98 -9.82
C ILE A 344 -23.22 -34.42 -8.39
N LYS A 345 -23.57 -33.14 -8.23
CA LYS A 345 -23.73 -32.47 -6.94
C LYS A 345 -25.20 -32.31 -6.61
N SER A 346 -25.53 -32.38 -5.34
CA SER A 346 -26.87 -32.18 -4.78
C SER A 346 -26.87 -30.92 -3.90
N TYR A 347 -28.04 -30.33 -3.66
CA TYR A 347 -28.19 -29.22 -2.73
C TYR A 347 -27.66 -29.55 -1.32
N ARG A 348 -27.60 -30.84 -0.93
CA ARG A 348 -27.06 -31.31 0.33
C ARG A 348 -25.55 -31.25 0.44
N ASP A 349 -24.86 -31.18 -0.72
CA ASP A 349 -23.41 -31.05 -0.79
C ASP A 349 -22.97 -29.58 -0.65
N LEU A 350 -23.95 -28.62 -0.70
CA LEU A 350 -23.69 -27.19 -0.62
C LEU A 350 -23.90 -26.65 0.80
N PRO A 351 -23.11 -25.70 1.27
CA PRO A 351 -22.00 -25.06 0.57
C PRO A 351 -20.78 -25.97 0.45
N LEU A 352 -20.22 -26.08 -0.75
CA LEU A 352 -19.00 -26.84 -1.03
C LEU A 352 -17.80 -25.87 -1.14
N ARG A 353 -16.81 -26.05 -0.28
CA ARG A 353 -15.66 -25.13 -0.16
C ARG A 353 -14.39 -25.79 -0.68
N PHE A 354 -13.81 -25.25 -1.74
CA PHE A 354 -12.49 -25.62 -2.23
C PHE A 354 -11.44 -24.58 -1.80
N GLY A 355 -10.21 -25.05 -1.53
CA GLY A 355 -9.04 -24.21 -1.29
C GLY A 355 -7.85 -24.72 -2.10
N GLU A 356 -7.04 -23.81 -2.63
CA GLU A 356 -5.81 -24.14 -3.35
C GLU A 356 -4.70 -23.15 -2.99
N PHE A 357 -3.52 -23.63 -2.65
CA PHE A 357 -2.30 -22.83 -2.77
C PHE A 357 -1.90 -22.80 -4.24
N GLY A 358 -2.54 -21.88 -4.97
CA GLY A 358 -2.49 -21.81 -6.41
C GLY A 358 -1.38 -20.88 -6.90
N ALA A 359 -0.40 -21.43 -7.62
CA ALA A 359 0.60 -20.62 -8.31
C ALA A 359 -0.04 -19.92 -9.51
N CYS A 360 -0.09 -18.58 -9.48
CA CYS A 360 -0.65 -17.72 -10.50
C CYS A 360 0.44 -16.84 -11.12
N HIS A 361 0.25 -16.50 -12.40
CA HIS A 361 1.19 -15.67 -13.15
C HIS A 361 0.47 -14.52 -13.82
N ARG A 362 0.95 -13.29 -13.60
CA ARG A 362 0.39 -12.08 -14.21
C ARG A 362 1.50 -11.25 -14.82
N ASN A 363 1.34 -10.85 -16.08
CA ASN A 363 2.32 -10.04 -16.79
C ASN A 363 2.24 -8.57 -16.35
N GLU A 364 2.58 -8.34 -15.09
CA GLU A 364 2.64 -6.98 -14.53
C GLU A 364 3.72 -6.14 -15.22
N PRO A 365 3.45 -4.86 -15.52
CA PRO A 365 4.44 -3.97 -16.13
C PRO A 365 5.63 -3.76 -15.17
N SER A 366 6.84 -3.65 -15.73
CA SER A 366 8.09 -3.53 -14.95
C SER A 366 8.06 -2.37 -13.95
N GLY A 367 7.46 -1.23 -14.32
CA GLY A 367 7.34 -0.07 -13.44
C GLY A 367 6.37 -0.25 -12.27
N GLY A 368 5.53 -1.31 -12.29
CA GLY A 368 4.60 -1.65 -11.22
C GLY A 368 5.17 -2.64 -10.20
N LEU A 369 6.33 -3.25 -10.47
CA LEU A 369 6.92 -4.25 -9.58
C LEU A 369 7.48 -3.61 -8.30
N HIS A 370 7.29 -4.28 -7.15
CA HIS A 370 7.75 -3.76 -5.87
C HIS A 370 8.15 -4.90 -4.91
N GLY A 371 9.42 -5.29 -4.95
CA GLY A 371 9.94 -6.37 -4.12
C GLY A 371 9.08 -7.64 -4.22
N ILE A 372 8.68 -8.20 -3.07
CA ILE A 372 7.74 -9.34 -3.01
C ILE A 372 6.28 -8.90 -2.83
N MET A 373 6.01 -7.59 -2.71
CA MET A 373 4.66 -7.04 -2.55
C MET A 373 3.87 -7.04 -3.87
N ARG A 374 4.55 -6.84 -5.01
CA ARG A 374 3.95 -6.87 -6.34
C ARG A 374 4.88 -7.58 -7.31
N VAL A 375 4.52 -8.80 -7.64
CA VAL A 375 5.31 -9.76 -8.41
C VAL A 375 4.54 -10.26 -9.64
N ARG A 376 5.24 -10.95 -10.54
CA ARG A 376 4.63 -11.59 -11.73
C ARG A 376 4.23 -13.03 -11.49
N ALA A 377 4.93 -13.73 -10.59
CA ALA A 377 4.56 -15.07 -10.15
C ALA A 377 4.33 -15.07 -8.65
N PHE A 378 3.17 -15.55 -8.21
CA PHE A 378 2.78 -15.59 -6.80
C PHE A 378 1.92 -16.81 -6.51
N THR A 379 1.91 -17.22 -5.24
CA THR A 379 1.02 -18.26 -4.75
C THR A 379 -0.09 -17.62 -3.91
N GLN A 380 -1.32 -17.92 -4.26
CA GLN A 380 -2.50 -17.38 -3.58
C GLN A 380 -3.15 -18.45 -2.71
N ASP A 381 -3.59 -18.08 -1.49
CA ASP A 381 -4.48 -18.91 -0.68
C ASP A 381 -5.92 -18.81 -1.22
N ASP A 382 -6.08 -19.24 -2.43
CA ASP A 382 -7.31 -19.07 -3.19
C ASP A 382 -8.36 -20.10 -2.80
N GLY A 383 -9.61 -19.69 -2.72
CA GLY A 383 -10.71 -20.59 -2.44
C GLY A 383 -11.98 -20.18 -3.15
N HIS A 384 -12.79 -21.19 -3.45
CA HIS A 384 -14.07 -21.01 -4.11
C HIS A 384 -15.15 -21.78 -3.35
N ILE A 385 -16.21 -21.07 -2.97
CA ILE A 385 -17.35 -21.64 -2.26
C ILE A 385 -18.50 -21.70 -3.26
N PHE A 386 -18.98 -22.91 -3.54
CA PHE A 386 -20.17 -23.13 -4.34
C PHE A 386 -21.36 -23.26 -3.39
N CYS A 387 -22.34 -22.40 -3.54
CA CYS A 387 -23.47 -22.29 -2.61
C CYS A 387 -24.77 -21.92 -3.35
N THR A 388 -25.88 -21.98 -2.63
CA THR A 388 -27.15 -21.41 -3.06
C THR A 388 -27.21 -19.92 -2.69
N GLU A 389 -28.17 -19.17 -3.25
CA GLU A 389 -28.27 -17.72 -3.02
C GLU A 389 -28.54 -17.40 -1.54
N ASP A 390 -29.37 -18.18 -0.86
CA ASP A 390 -29.69 -18.03 0.56
C ASP A 390 -28.54 -18.36 1.51
N GLN A 391 -27.52 -19.09 1.05
CA GLN A 391 -26.32 -19.39 1.82
C GLN A 391 -25.26 -18.27 1.80
N ILE A 392 -25.33 -17.32 0.87
CA ILE A 392 -24.30 -16.29 0.67
C ILE A 392 -24.00 -15.52 1.96
N GLN A 393 -25.04 -14.98 2.61
CA GLN A 393 -24.87 -14.19 3.83
C GLN A 393 -24.15 -14.97 4.93
N GLY A 394 -24.56 -16.23 5.15
CA GLY A 394 -23.95 -17.12 6.15
C GLY A 394 -22.47 -17.39 5.84
N GLU A 395 -22.13 -17.62 4.57
CA GLU A 395 -20.74 -17.84 4.16
C GLU A 395 -19.89 -16.58 4.30
N VAL A 396 -20.43 -15.39 4.02
CA VAL A 396 -19.73 -14.10 4.22
C VAL A 396 -19.42 -13.89 5.71
N VAL A 397 -20.38 -14.16 6.61
CA VAL A 397 -20.18 -14.06 8.07
C VAL A 397 -19.10 -15.04 8.55
N ALA A 398 -19.20 -16.30 8.13
CA ALA A 398 -18.23 -17.34 8.49
C ALA A 398 -16.82 -16.98 8.00
N PHE A 399 -16.71 -16.51 6.75
CA PHE A 399 -15.44 -16.09 6.16
C PHE A 399 -14.86 -14.88 6.88
N THR A 400 -15.65 -13.84 7.17
CA THR A 400 -15.20 -12.62 7.85
C THR A 400 -14.66 -12.95 9.25
N THR A 401 -15.37 -13.80 10.00
CA THR A 401 -14.95 -14.27 11.34
C THR A 401 -13.62 -15.04 11.26
N LEU A 402 -13.50 -15.92 10.27
CA LEU A 402 -12.30 -16.71 10.05
C LEU A 402 -11.10 -15.81 9.70
N LEU A 403 -11.27 -14.86 8.80
CA LEU A 403 -10.27 -13.91 8.40
C LEU A 403 -9.77 -13.05 9.59
N GLN A 404 -10.67 -12.53 10.40
CA GLN A 404 -10.33 -11.77 11.61
C GLN A 404 -9.47 -12.59 12.56
N LYS A 405 -9.82 -13.88 12.76
CA LYS A 405 -9.02 -14.79 13.58
C LYS A 405 -7.63 -15.00 13.01
N VAL A 406 -7.52 -15.27 11.72
CA VAL A 406 -6.23 -15.46 11.04
C VAL A 406 -5.36 -14.22 11.18
N TYR A 407 -5.89 -13.04 10.88
CA TYR A 407 -5.12 -11.80 10.98
C TYR A 407 -4.65 -11.53 12.41
N LYS A 408 -5.49 -11.77 13.40
CA LYS A 408 -5.11 -11.67 14.81
C LYS A 408 -3.97 -12.64 15.18
N ASP A 409 -4.00 -13.88 14.69
CA ASP A 409 -2.96 -14.88 14.93
C ASP A 409 -1.59 -14.46 14.33
N PHE A 410 -1.59 -13.63 13.27
CA PHE A 410 -0.40 -13.01 12.69
C PHE A 410 -0.03 -11.65 13.30
N GLY A 411 -0.80 -11.16 14.27
CA GLY A 411 -0.54 -9.89 14.97
C GLY A 411 -1.22 -8.66 14.36
N PHE A 412 -2.04 -8.82 13.33
CA PHE A 412 -2.78 -7.72 12.72
C PHE A 412 -4.12 -7.50 13.42
N THR A 413 -4.34 -6.29 13.94
CA THR A 413 -5.56 -5.93 14.67
C THR A 413 -6.38 -4.83 13.99
N ASN A 414 -5.79 -4.11 13.04
CA ASN A 414 -6.42 -2.99 12.37
C ASN A 414 -6.79 -3.37 10.93
N ILE A 415 -8.07 -3.70 10.73
CA ILE A 415 -8.61 -4.13 9.44
C ILE A 415 -9.58 -3.07 8.95
N ILE A 416 -9.43 -2.63 7.70
CA ILE A 416 -10.39 -1.77 7.01
C ILE A 416 -11.24 -2.64 6.10
N TYR A 417 -12.57 -2.48 6.19
CA TYR A 417 -13.53 -3.19 5.37
C TYR A 417 -14.11 -2.25 4.33
N LYS A 418 -14.07 -2.66 3.06
CA LYS A 418 -14.60 -1.89 1.94
C LYS A 418 -15.48 -2.78 1.07
N LEU A 419 -16.65 -2.27 0.71
CA LEU A 419 -17.59 -2.95 -0.20
C LEU A 419 -17.56 -2.26 -1.56
N SER A 420 -16.93 -2.91 -2.55
CA SER A 420 -16.85 -2.46 -3.92
C SER A 420 -18.07 -2.91 -4.70
N THR A 421 -18.84 -1.94 -5.20
CA THR A 421 -20.11 -2.17 -5.90
C THR A 421 -19.94 -2.17 -7.42
N ARG A 422 -21.03 -2.37 -8.13
CA ARG A 422 -21.08 -2.55 -9.58
C ARG A 422 -20.35 -1.47 -10.39
N PRO A 423 -19.47 -1.84 -11.35
CA PRO A 423 -18.85 -0.91 -12.28
C PRO A 423 -19.81 -0.58 -13.45
N GLU A 424 -19.48 0.47 -14.20
CA GLU A 424 -20.24 0.86 -15.38
C GLU A 424 -20.33 -0.28 -16.43
N ARG A 425 -19.18 -0.92 -16.71
CA ARG A 425 -19.11 -2.08 -17.62
C ARG A 425 -19.13 -3.38 -16.83
N ARG A 426 -20.27 -4.06 -16.83
CA ARG A 426 -20.51 -5.30 -16.09
C ARG A 426 -21.27 -6.34 -16.91
N ILE A 427 -21.40 -7.54 -16.36
CA ILE A 427 -22.26 -8.62 -16.86
C ILE A 427 -23.30 -8.96 -15.79
N GLY A 428 -24.40 -9.60 -16.18
CA GLY A 428 -25.51 -9.94 -15.28
C GLY A 428 -26.62 -8.87 -15.27
N SER A 429 -27.75 -9.21 -14.64
CA SER A 429 -28.90 -8.30 -14.50
C SER A 429 -28.76 -7.36 -13.31
N GLU A 430 -29.49 -6.25 -13.32
CA GLU A 430 -29.51 -5.30 -12.19
C GLU A 430 -29.98 -5.99 -10.89
N GLU A 431 -31.01 -6.83 -10.99
CA GLU A 431 -31.57 -7.56 -9.83
C GLU A 431 -30.54 -8.53 -9.23
N SER A 432 -29.70 -9.16 -10.07
CA SER A 432 -28.62 -10.04 -9.58
C SER A 432 -27.57 -9.25 -8.82
N TRP A 433 -27.22 -8.05 -9.31
CA TRP A 433 -26.29 -7.15 -8.62
C TRP A 433 -26.87 -6.62 -7.32
N ASP A 434 -28.14 -6.20 -7.30
CA ASP A 434 -28.82 -5.71 -6.10
C ASP A 434 -28.80 -6.78 -4.98
N ARG A 435 -29.10 -8.03 -5.31
CA ARG A 435 -29.09 -9.14 -4.34
C ARG A 435 -27.69 -9.45 -3.86
N ALA A 436 -26.70 -9.49 -4.76
CA ALA A 436 -25.32 -9.78 -4.39
C ALA A 436 -24.71 -8.69 -3.49
N GLU A 437 -24.92 -7.41 -3.82
CA GLU A 437 -24.46 -6.27 -3.03
C GLU A 437 -25.13 -6.24 -1.64
N ALA A 438 -26.45 -6.49 -1.59
CA ALA A 438 -27.18 -6.56 -0.33
C ALA A 438 -26.68 -7.70 0.56
N ALA A 439 -26.46 -8.90 0.01
CA ALA A 439 -25.97 -10.05 0.77
C ALA A 439 -24.57 -9.80 1.37
N LEU A 440 -23.66 -9.15 0.62
CA LEU A 440 -22.35 -8.76 1.13
C LEU A 440 -22.46 -7.70 2.24
N ALA A 441 -23.27 -6.66 2.05
CA ALA A 441 -23.48 -5.61 3.04
C ALA A 441 -24.10 -6.16 4.35
N GLU A 442 -25.11 -7.03 4.24
CA GLU A 442 -25.74 -7.67 5.37
C GLU A 442 -24.77 -8.61 6.12
N GLY A 443 -23.95 -9.36 5.39
CA GLY A 443 -22.89 -10.18 5.96
C GLY A 443 -21.90 -9.38 6.80
N LEU A 444 -21.44 -8.22 6.31
CA LEU A 444 -20.56 -7.32 7.08
C LEU A 444 -21.24 -6.75 8.31
N ARG A 445 -22.51 -6.29 8.19
CA ARG A 445 -23.29 -5.79 9.34
C ARG A 445 -23.49 -6.87 10.40
N ALA A 446 -23.84 -8.08 9.98
CA ALA A 446 -24.01 -9.23 10.88
C ALA A 446 -22.71 -9.63 11.57
N SER A 447 -21.56 -9.36 10.95
CA SER A 447 -20.22 -9.54 11.53
C SER A 447 -19.79 -8.39 12.46
N GLY A 448 -20.62 -7.35 12.65
CA GLY A 448 -20.30 -6.18 13.47
C GLY A 448 -19.18 -5.30 12.88
N CYS A 449 -19.00 -5.32 11.57
CA CYS A 449 -17.95 -4.55 10.88
C CYS A 449 -18.48 -3.22 10.36
N ASP A 450 -17.81 -2.12 10.72
CA ASP A 450 -17.99 -0.85 10.05
C ASP A 450 -17.26 -0.89 8.70
N PHE A 451 -17.92 -0.48 7.63
CA PHE A 451 -17.35 -0.54 6.29
C PHE A 451 -17.72 0.66 5.42
N GLU A 452 -16.87 0.90 4.43
CA GLU A 452 -17.03 1.96 3.43
C GLU A 452 -17.48 1.36 2.10
N TYR A 453 -18.42 2.04 1.41
CA TYR A 453 -18.76 1.69 0.03
C TYR A 453 -17.75 2.32 -0.94
N LEU A 454 -17.32 1.52 -1.92
CA LEU A 454 -16.52 1.96 -3.07
C LEU A 454 -17.33 1.79 -4.36
N PRO A 455 -18.11 2.81 -4.76
CA PRO A 455 -18.94 2.73 -5.96
C PRO A 455 -18.10 2.56 -7.23
N GLY A 456 -18.46 1.57 -8.05
CA GLY A 456 -17.79 1.34 -9.34
C GLY A 456 -16.52 0.49 -9.30
N GLU A 457 -16.04 0.11 -8.12
CA GLU A 457 -14.77 -0.62 -7.94
C GLU A 457 -14.93 -2.16 -7.91
N GLY A 458 -16.15 -2.65 -8.05
CA GLY A 458 -16.42 -4.09 -8.18
C GLY A 458 -15.81 -4.67 -9.46
N ALA A 459 -15.65 -6.01 -9.49
CA ALA A 459 -15.24 -6.65 -10.72
C ALA A 459 -16.41 -6.65 -11.73
N PHE A 460 -16.08 -6.81 -13.02
CA PHE A 460 -17.11 -6.81 -14.06
C PHE A 460 -18.16 -7.94 -13.93
N TYR A 461 -17.88 -8.96 -13.12
CA TYR A 461 -18.71 -10.15 -12.91
C TYR A 461 -19.37 -10.23 -11.52
N GLY A 462 -18.99 -9.36 -10.56
CA GLY A 462 -19.62 -9.36 -9.24
C GLY A 462 -19.04 -8.34 -8.26
N PRO A 463 -19.82 -7.97 -7.22
CA PRO A 463 -19.36 -7.12 -6.13
C PRO A 463 -18.40 -7.87 -5.21
N LYS A 464 -17.58 -7.13 -4.46
CA LYS A 464 -16.58 -7.71 -3.56
C LYS A 464 -16.44 -6.94 -2.25
N ILE A 465 -16.10 -7.66 -1.19
CA ILE A 465 -15.56 -7.07 0.03
C ILE A 465 -14.03 -7.14 -0.04
N GLU A 466 -13.37 -6.04 0.26
CA GLU A 466 -11.94 -5.93 0.42
C GLU A 466 -11.60 -5.80 1.90
N TYR A 467 -10.69 -6.67 2.37
CA TYR A 467 -10.16 -6.64 3.73
C TYR A 467 -8.72 -6.11 3.64
N THR A 468 -8.56 -4.86 4.05
CA THR A 468 -7.31 -4.13 3.93
C THR A 468 -6.64 -4.05 5.30
N LEU A 469 -5.38 -4.50 5.36
CA LEU A 469 -4.53 -4.35 6.53
C LEU A 469 -3.90 -2.97 6.54
N LYS A 470 -3.74 -2.38 7.73
CA LYS A 470 -2.80 -1.29 7.95
C LYS A 470 -1.55 -1.83 8.61
N ASP A 471 -0.40 -1.53 8.03
CA ASP A 471 0.87 -1.84 8.69
C ASP A 471 1.16 -0.86 9.84
N ALA A 472 2.24 -1.10 10.59
CA ALA A 472 2.67 -0.25 11.70
C ALA A 472 2.95 1.20 11.31
N LEU A 473 3.09 1.49 10.03
CA LEU A 473 3.29 2.83 9.46
C LEU A 473 1.98 3.45 8.94
N GLY A 474 0.85 2.76 9.13
CA GLY A 474 -0.47 3.20 8.68
C GLY A 474 -0.75 3.03 7.19
N ARG A 475 0.14 2.36 6.42
CA ARG A 475 -0.05 2.13 4.98
C ARG A 475 -1.07 1.02 4.76
N PRO A 476 -2.06 1.23 3.85
CA PRO A 476 -3.08 0.23 3.56
C PRO A 476 -2.55 -0.84 2.58
N TRP A 477 -2.82 -2.12 2.88
CA TRP A 477 -2.50 -3.27 2.04
C TRP A 477 -3.71 -4.17 1.88
N GLN A 478 -4.26 -4.26 0.67
CA GLN A 478 -5.32 -5.20 0.36
C GLN A 478 -4.74 -6.62 0.32
N CYS A 479 -5.24 -7.49 1.20
CA CYS A 479 -4.89 -8.90 1.28
C CYS A 479 -6.10 -9.80 1.12
N GLY A 480 -7.06 -9.70 2.04
CA GLY A 480 -8.27 -10.51 2.00
C GLY A 480 -9.31 -9.98 1.03
N THR A 481 -10.09 -10.90 0.47
CA THR A 481 -11.23 -10.57 -0.39
C THR A 481 -12.26 -11.69 -0.34
N ILE A 482 -13.55 -11.33 -0.47
CA ILE A 482 -14.62 -12.24 -0.84
C ILE A 482 -15.50 -11.57 -1.89
N GLN A 483 -15.84 -12.30 -2.95
CA GLN A 483 -16.52 -11.78 -4.11
C GLN A 483 -17.60 -12.73 -4.59
N VAL A 484 -18.79 -12.20 -4.88
CA VAL A 484 -19.92 -12.97 -5.38
C VAL A 484 -19.88 -13.05 -6.90
N ASP A 485 -19.97 -14.25 -7.45
CA ASP A 485 -19.99 -14.50 -8.89
C ASP A 485 -21.09 -15.50 -9.27
N PRO A 486 -22.22 -15.03 -9.75
CA PRO A 486 -23.27 -15.88 -10.30
C PRO A 486 -23.01 -16.30 -11.76
N ASN A 487 -22.06 -15.65 -12.46
CA ASN A 487 -21.92 -15.73 -13.90
C ASN A 487 -20.96 -16.83 -14.38
N MET A 488 -19.84 -17.02 -13.70
CA MET A 488 -18.82 -17.98 -14.15
C MET A 488 -19.29 -19.44 -14.04
N PRO A 489 -20.02 -19.88 -13.00
CA PRO A 489 -20.62 -21.19 -12.96
C PRO A 489 -21.57 -21.45 -14.14
N GLU A 490 -22.36 -20.47 -14.54
CA GLU A 490 -23.24 -20.57 -15.72
C GLU A 490 -22.45 -20.73 -17.01
N ARG A 491 -21.41 -19.90 -17.23
CA ARG A 491 -20.57 -19.94 -18.43
C ARG A 491 -19.83 -21.27 -18.64
N LEU A 492 -19.54 -21.96 -17.55
CA LEU A 492 -18.87 -23.25 -17.57
C LEU A 492 -19.83 -24.41 -17.30
N ASP A 493 -21.16 -24.21 -17.35
CA ASP A 493 -22.20 -25.23 -17.17
C ASP A 493 -22.05 -26.02 -15.86
N ALA A 494 -21.75 -25.33 -14.77
CA ALA A 494 -21.75 -25.94 -13.43
C ALA A 494 -23.20 -26.04 -12.91
N GLU A 495 -23.58 -27.22 -12.39
CA GLU A 495 -24.95 -27.50 -11.95
C GLU A 495 -24.98 -28.32 -10.65
N PHE A 496 -26.07 -28.22 -9.91
CA PHE A 496 -26.43 -29.14 -8.83
C PHE A 496 -27.90 -29.53 -8.93
N VAL A 497 -28.28 -30.65 -8.32
CA VAL A 497 -29.67 -31.11 -8.23
C VAL A 497 -30.30 -30.48 -6.98
N GLY A 498 -31.33 -29.68 -7.16
CA GLY A 498 -32.10 -29.06 -6.09
C GLY A 498 -32.98 -30.04 -5.31
N GLU A 499 -33.62 -29.55 -4.25
CA GLU A 499 -34.58 -30.31 -3.47
C GLU A 499 -35.81 -30.69 -4.31
N ASP A 500 -36.14 -29.88 -5.30
CA ASP A 500 -37.20 -30.10 -6.29
C ASP A 500 -36.85 -31.16 -7.35
N GLY A 501 -35.64 -31.74 -7.29
CA GLY A 501 -35.13 -32.69 -8.27
C GLY A 501 -34.70 -32.07 -9.61
N ALA A 502 -34.86 -30.75 -9.77
CA ALA A 502 -34.43 -30.04 -10.97
C ALA A 502 -32.91 -29.65 -10.90
N ARG A 503 -32.35 -29.26 -12.05
CA ARG A 503 -30.98 -28.76 -12.12
C ARG A 503 -30.97 -27.25 -11.95
N HIS A 504 -30.10 -26.80 -11.05
CA HIS A 504 -29.89 -25.39 -10.71
C HIS A 504 -28.41 -24.99 -10.89
N ARG A 505 -28.17 -23.69 -11.05
CA ARG A 505 -26.83 -23.10 -11.11
C ARG A 505 -26.39 -22.69 -9.71
N PRO A 506 -25.20 -23.11 -9.23
CA PRO A 506 -24.67 -22.58 -7.97
C PRO A 506 -24.19 -21.13 -8.16
N ILE A 507 -24.19 -20.38 -7.06
CA ILE A 507 -23.41 -19.15 -6.93
C ILE A 507 -22.00 -19.54 -6.50
N MET A 508 -20.98 -18.86 -7.03
CA MET A 508 -19.60 -19.04 -6.62
C MET A 508 -19.11 -17.82 -5.84
N LEU A 509 -18.54 -18.05 -4.66
CA LEU A 509 -17.85 -17.02 -3.92
C LEU A 509 -16.35 -17.24 -4.10
N HIS A 510 -15.66 -16.27 -4.70
CA HIS A 510 -14.21 -16.24 -4.72
C HIS A 510 -13.72 -15.68 -3.39
N ARG A 511 -12.75 -16.30 -2.73
CA ARG A 511 -12.21 -15.78 -1.49
C ARG A 511 -10.70 -16.01 -1.38
N ALA A 512 -10.03 -15.07 -0.75
CA ALA A 512 -8.66 -15.21 -0.27
C ALA A 512 -8.56 -14.56 1.11
N ILE A 513 -7.81 -15.17 2.04
CA ILE A 513 -7.58 -14.62 3.38
C ILE A 513 -6.29 -13.81 3.39
N VAL A 514 -5.16 -14.44 3.10
CA VAL A 514 -3.86 -13.76 3.04
C VAL A 514 -3.55 -13.21 1.64
N GLY A 515 -4.28 -13.67 0.62
CA GLY A 515 -4.06 -13.30 -0.76
C GLY A 515 -2.78 -13.92 -1.33
N SER A 516 -1.91 -13.13 -1.94
CA SER A 516 -0.57 -13.61 -2.32
C SER A 516 0.27 -13.85 -1.07
N LEU A 517 0.83 -15.06 -0.93
CA LEU A 517 1.73 -15.39 0.17
C LEU A 517 2.98 -14.50 0.14
N GLU A 518 3.49 -14.17 -1.05
CA GLU A 518 4.63 -13.27 -1.22
C GLU A 518 4.32 -11.89 -0.62
N ARG A 519 3.18 -11.29 -1.00
CA ARG A 519 2.75 -9.99 -0.46
C ARG A 519 2.53 -10.06 1.04
N PHE A 520 1.83 -11.05 1.51
CA PHE A 520 1.53 -11.21 2.94
C PHE A 520 2.80 -11.37 3.78
N ILE A 521 3.75 -12.18 3.32
CA ILE A 521 5.05 -12.34 3.98
C ILE A 521 5.83 -11.01 3.95
N GLY A 522 5.79 -10.27 2.84
CA GLY A 522 6.38 -8.94 2.76
C GLY A 522 5.81 -7.98 3.81
N ILE A 523 4.48 -7.92 3.95
CA ILE A 523 3.80 -7.11 4.97
C ILE A 523 4.20 -7.58 6.37
N LEU A 524 4.24 -8.88 6.61
CA LEU A 524 4.62 -9.47 7.90
C LEU A 524 6.07 -9.12 8.31
N ILE A 525 7.01 -9.13 7.33
CA ILE A 525 8.40 -8.71 7.56
C ILE A 525 8.45 -7.22 7.94
N GLU A 526 7.72 -6.36 7.24
CA GLU A 526 7.67 -4.92 7.51
C GLU A 526 6.99 -4.59 8.84
N GLU A 527 5.84 -5.23 9.13
CA GLU A 527 5.12 -5.05 10.39
C GLU A 527 5.96 -5.44 11.60
N SER A 528 6.59 -6.61 11.55
CA SER A 528 7.48 -7.08 12.61
C SER A 528 8.86 -6.42 12.60
N ALA A 529 9.18 -5.55 11.63
CA ALA A 529 10.53 -5.06 11.37
C ALA A 529 11.57 -6.21 11.29
N GLY A 530 11.17 -7.37 10.76
CA GLY A 530 11.96 -8.59 10.67
C GLY A 530 12.08 -9.39 11.99
N ALA A 531 11.49 -8.90 13.07
CA ALA A 531 11.46 -9.59 14.36
C ALA A 531 10.26 -10.55 14.45
N LEU A 532 10.26 -11.58 13.61
CA LEU A 532 9.17 -12.54 13.48
C LEU A 532 8.87 -13.25 14.83
N PRO A 533 7.58 -13.53 15.14
CA PRO A 533 7.24 -14.28 16.33
C PRO A 533 7.83 -15.69 16.33
N ALA A 534 8.05 -16.28 17.50
CA ALA A 534 8.77 -17.55 17.64
C ALA A 534 8.21 -18.68 16.76
N TRP A 535 6.88 -18.75 16.58
CA TRP A 535 6.27 -19.79 15.77
C TRP A 535 6.58 -19.67 14.26
N LEU A 536 6.87 -18.46 13.76
CA LEU A 536 7.22 -18.16 12.35
C LEU A 536 8.73 -18.00 12.13
N ALA A 537 9.52 -17.69 13.17
CA ALA A 537 10.94 -17.42 13.02
C ALA A 537 11.69 -18.59 12.37
N PRO A 538 12.43 -18.39 11.26
CA PRO A 538 13.18 -19.45 10.57
C PRO A 538 14.18 -20.16 11.48
N VAL A 539 14.82 -19.40 12.37
CA VAL A 539 15.63 -19.89 13.48
C VAL A 539 14.98 -19.38 14.76
N GLN A 540 14.55 -20.28 15.63
CA GLN A 540 13.88 -19.95 16.89
C GLN A 540 14.86 -19.74 18.02
N ILE A 541 15.93 -20.52 18.03
CA ILE A 541 16.91 -20.58 19.12
C ILE A 541 18.32 -20.67 18.53
N ALA A 542 19.24 -19.86 19.00
CA ALA A 542 20.66 -20.08 18.80
C ALA A 542 21.30 -20.60 20.10
N VAL A 543 22.02 -21.74 20.03
CA VAL A 543 22.77 -22.31 21.13
C VAL A 543 24.23 -21.96 20.95
N LEU A 544 24.82 -21.28 21.95
CA LEU A 544 26.14 -20.66 21.92
C LEU A 544 27.00 -21.22 23.06
N ASN A 545 28.15 -21.82 22.75
CA ASN A 545 29.14 -22.18 23.74
C ASN A 545 30.06 -20.99 24.06
N ILE A 546 30.56 -20.91 25.28
CA ILE A 546 31.53 -19.88 25.69
C ILE A 546 32.95 -20.27 25.25
N THR A 547 33.33 -21.53 25.45
CA THR A 547 34.60 -22.11 25.01
C THR A 547 34.37 -23.52 24.42
N ASP A 548 35.40 -24.11 23.84
CA ASP A 548 35.32 -25.47 23.27
C ASP A 548 35.01 -26.54 24.32
N ALA A 549 35.30 -26.30 25.60
CA ALA A 549 35.03 -27.23 26.70
C ALA A 549 33.51 -27.56 26.82
N GLN A 550 32.64 -26.62 26.45
CA GLN A 550 31.18 -26.83 26.49
C GLN A 550 30.59 -27.29 25.16
N ALA A 551 31.40 -27.56 24.14
CA ALA A 551 30.90 -27.88 22.78
C ALA A 551 29.98 -29.11 22.77
N ASP A 552 30.33 -30.19 23.49
CA ASP A 552 29.52 -31.39 23.57
C ASP A 552 28.21 -31.17 24.32
N TYR A 553 28.23 -30.37 25.39
CA TYR A 553 27.03 -29.98 26.10
C TYR A 553 26.13 -29.10 25.21
N ALA A 554 26.69 -28.14 24.48
CA ALA A 554 25.93 -27.33 23.54
C ALA A 554 25.28 -28.17 22.42
N ARG A 555 25.98 -29.20 21.91
CA ARG A 555 25.40 -30.18 20.96
C ARG A 555 24.24 -30.95 21.57
N LEU A 556 24.40 -31.41 22.82
CA LEU A 556 23.32 -32.11 23.55
C LEU A 556 22.08 -31.20 23.70
N VAL A 557 22.26 -29.96 24.15
CA VAL A 557 21.19 -28.98 24.29
C VAL A 557 20.51 -28.74 22.94
N ALA A 558 21.27 -28.47 21.88
CA ALA A 558 20.72 -28.23 20.55
C ALA A 558 19.94 -29.46 20.04
N LYS A 559 20.47 -30.67 20.22
CA LYS A 559 19.81 -31.90 19.80
C LYS A 559 18.52 -32.16 20.58
N THR A 560 18.51 -31.90 21.87
CA THR A 560 17.30 -32.03 22.71
C THR A 560 16.20 -31.07 22.23
N LEU A 561 16.54 -29.82 21.94
CA LEU A 561 15.61 -28.83 21.40
C LEU A 561 15.09 -29.23 20.00
N GLN A 562 15.97 -29.72 19.11
CA GLN A 562 15.60 -30.19 17.78
C GLN A 562 14.65 -31.40 17.84
N ASN A 563 14.85 -32.31 18.78
CA ASN A 563 13.97 -33.47 18.97
C ASN A 563 12.55 -33.07 19.38
N GLN A 564 12.33 -31.85 19.91
CA GLN A 564 11.03 -31.25 20.20
C GLN A 564 10.44 -30.52 18.97
N GLY A 565 11.05 -30.64 17.80
CA GLY A 565 10.61 -29.96 16.57
C GLY A 565 11.00 -28.50 16.49
N LEU A 566 11.89 -28.02 17.37
CA LEU A 566 12.34 -26.62 17.39
C LEU A 566 13.43 -26.38 16.34
N ARG A 567 13.40 -25.22 15.70
CA ARG A 567 14.40 -24.78 14.70
C ARG A 567 15.58 -24.12 15.40
N VAL A 568 16.68 -24.88 15.52
CA VAL A 568 17.84 -24.52 16.33
C VAL A 568 19.07 -24.30 15.46
N HIS A 569 19.76 -23.19 15.68
CA HIS A 569 21.11 -22.94 15.17
C HIS A 569 22.14 -23.19 16.26
N LEU A 570 23.16 -24.00 15.98
CA LEU A 570 24.26 -24.29 16.91
C LEU A 570 25.51 -23.55 16.45
N ASP A 571 26.00 -22.63 17.28
CA ASP A 571 27.20 -21.84 17.00
C ASP A 571 28.35 -22.23 17.92
N LEU A 572 29.24 -23.06 17.41
CA LEU A 572 30.44 -23.55 18.10
C LEU A 572 31.73 -22.84 17.64
N ARG A 573 31.60 -21.74 16.89
CA ARG A 573 32.78 -20.98 16.44
C ARG A 573 33.63 -20.52 17.62
N ASN A 574 34.94 -20.52 17.43
CA ASN A 574 35.89 -20.01 18.42
C ASN A 574 35.92 -18.46 18.37
N GLU A 575 34.83 -17.87 18.87
CA GLU A 575 34.61 -16.43 18.93
C GLU A 575 34.17 -16.01 20.32
N LYS A 576 34.43 -14.75 20.69
CA LYS A 576 33.97 -14.20 21.97
C LYS A 576 32.45 -14.32 22.09
N ILE A 577 31.97 -14.77 23.24
CA ILE A 577 30.51 -14.95 23.47
C ILE A 577 29.74 -13.66 23.24
N THR A 578 30.29 -12.50 23.56
CA THR A 578 29.66 -11.20 23.30
C THR A 578 29.50 -10.91 21.82
N TYR A 579 30.44 -11.35 20.98
CA TYR A 579 30.35 -11.23 19.53
C TYR A 579 29.24 -12.15 18.96
N LYS A 580 29.22 -13.43 19.38
CA LYS A 580 28.14 -14.37 18.98
C LYS A 580 26.76 -13.83 19.38
N ILE A 581 26.59 -13.37 20.63
CA ILE A 581 25.33 -12.79 21.10
C ILE A 581 24.92 -11.61 20.23
N ARG A 582 25.84 -10.69 19.91
CA ARG A 582 25.55 -9.52 19.08
C ARG A 582 25.12 -9.93 17.68
N GLU A 583 25.84 -10.84 17.03
CA GLU A 583 25.55 -11.31 15.67
C GLU A 583 24.15 -11.93 15.58
N HIS A 584 23.84 -12.86 16.49
CA HIS A 584 22.51 -13.49 16.52
C HIS A 584 21.39 -12.53 16.96
N SER A 585 21.68 -11.54 17.80
CA SER A 585 20.72 -10.47 18.11
C SER A 585 20.40 -9.60 16.90
N MET A 586 21.38 -9.32 16.03
CA MET A 586 21.16 -8.61 14.77
C MET A 586 20.29 -9.41 13.79
N GLN A 587 20.35 -10.75 13.85
CA GLN A 587 19.45 -11.64 13.10
C GLN A 587 18.04 -11.74 13.72
N LYS A 588 17.78 -10.99 14.81
CA LYS A 588 16.47 -10.85 15.48
C LYS A 588 15.84 -12.18 15.94
N LEU A 589 16.69 -13.15 16.32
CA LEU A 589 16.24 -14.43 16.81
C LEU A 589 15.40 -14.29 18.10
N PRO A 590 14.34 -15.12 18.28
CA PRO A 590 13.53 -15.10 19.49
C PRO A 590 14.33 -15.40 20.76
N TYR A 591 15.20 -16.42 20.71
CA TYR A 591 15.95 -16.85 21.89
C TYR A 591 17.42 -17.12 21.59
N LEU A 592 18.28 -16.74 22.53
CA LEU A 592 19.68 -17.12 22.59
C LEU A 592 19.90 -17.93 23.86
N VAL A 593 20.55 -19.08 23.72
CA VAL A 593 20.91 -20.00 24.81
C VAL A 593 22.43 -20.03 24.93
N VAL A 594 22.95 -19.66 26.08
CA VAL A 594 24.38 -19.67 26.35
C VAL A 594 24.69 -20.86 27.27
N THR A 595 25.71 -21.62 26.90
CA THR A 595 26.23 -22.76 27.65
C THR A 595 27.65 -22.46 28.11
N GLY A 596 27.83 -22.23 29.41
CA GLY A 596 29.11 -22.07 30.08
C GLY A 596 29.38 -23.23 31.05
N ASP A 597 30.48 -23.17 31.81
CA ASP A 597 30.84 -24.20 32.78
C ASP A 597 29.79 -24.40 33.87
N LYS A 598 29.16 -23.31 34.32
CA LYS A 598 28.12 -23.34 35.36
C LYS A 598 26.86 -24.03 34.86
N GLU A 599 26.43 -23.66 33.67
CA GLU A 599 25.25 -24.24 33.02
C GLU A 599 25.46 -25.72 32.73
N MET A 600 26.63 -26.10 32.20
CA MET A 600 27.00 -27.49 31.95
C MET A 600 27.01 -28.33 33.22
N ALA A 601 27.61 -27.83 34.31
CA ALA A 601 27.68 -28.53 35.61
C ALA A 601 26.29 -28.71 36.25
N ALA A 602 25.38 -27.76 36.02
CA ALA A 602 24.01 -27.77 36.56
C ALA A 602 22.99 -28.47 35.63
N GLY A 603 23.37 -28.91 34.44
CA GLY A 603 22.41 -29.41 33.43
C GLY A 603 21.38 -28.36 33.01
N ALA A 604 21.78 -27.08 33.01
CA ALA A 604 20.93 -25.92 32.81
C ALA A 604 21.37 -25.08 31.59
N VAL A 605 20.63 -24.06 31.28
CA VAL A 605 20.90 -23.12 30.19
C VAL A 605 20.68 -21.68 30.63
N ALA A 606 21.56 -20.76 30.22
CA ALA A 606 21.33 -19.32 30.40
C ALA A 606 20.60 -18.76 29.20
N VAL A 607 19.42 -18.21 29.38
CA VAL A 607 18.50 -17.84 28.31
C VAL A 607 18.37 -16.34 28.21
N ARG A 608 18.48 -15.83 26.99
CA ARG A 608 18.16 -14.44 26.62
C ARG A 608 17.04 -14.41 25.59
N ALA A 609 16.03 -13.63 25.83
CA ALA A 609 15.01 -13.33 24.84
C ALA A 609 15.44 -12.16 23.96
N ARG A 610 14.74 -12.01 22.83
CA ARG A 610 14.90 -10.89 21.90
C ARG A 610 14.83 -9.54 22.64
N GLY A 611 15.55 -8.54 22.14
CA GLY A 611 15.66 -7.24 22.80
C GLY A 611 16.63 -7.20 23.98
N GLY A 612 17.39 -8.29 24.19
CA GLY A 612 18.42 -8.36 25.24
C GLY A 612 17.89 -8.69 26.64
N GLN A 613 16.61 -9.07 26.76
CA GLN A 613 16.02 -9.46 28.04
C GLN A 613 16.70 -10.73 28.57
N ASP A 614 17.33 -10.63 29.74
CA ASP A 614 17.91 -11.78 30.40
C ASP A 614 16.82 -12.54 31.20
N LEU A 615 16.58 -13.79 30.82
CA LEU A 615 15.61 -14.66 31.48
C LEU A 615 16.24 -15.52 32.56
N GLY A 616 17.56 -15.35 32.76
CA GLY A 616 18.34 -16.08 33.77
C GLY A 616 18.66 -17.51 33.36
N VAL A 617 19.10 -18.30 34.37
CA VAL A 617 19.44 -19.71 34.21
C VAL A 617 18.23 -20.57 34.59
N MET A 618 17.91 -21.53 33.74
CA MET A 618 16.81 -22.47 33.97
C MET A 618 17.15 -23.88 33.47
N SER A 619 16.43 -24.89 33.94
CA SER A 619 16.58 -26.24 33.41
C SER A 619 16.20 -26.29 31.92
N LEU A 620 16.82 -27.22 31.19
CA LEU A 620 16.51 -27.41 29.76
C LEU A 620 15.03 -27.71 29.54
N ASP A 621 14.43 -28.53 30.40
CA ASP A 621 13.00 -28.88 30.30
C ASP A 621 12.09 -27.65 30.51
N ALA A 622 12.40 -26.79 31.49
CA ALA A 622 11.65 -25.55 31.72
C ALA A 622 11.72 -24.63 30.49
N PHE A 623 12.92 -24.54 29.87
CA PHE A 623 13.08 -23.75 28.65
C PHE A 623 12.29 -24.33 27.47
N VAL A 624 12.31 -25.65 27.28
CA VAL A 624 11.50 -26.33 26.25
C VAL A 624 10.02 -25.99 26.43
N GLN A 625 9.48 -26.14 27.65
CA GLN A 625 8.07 -25.85 27.94
C GLN A 625 7.73 -24.38 27.65
N LYS A 626 8.61 -23.47 28.02
CA LYS A 626 8.43 -22.05 27.73
C LYS A 626 8.33 -21.78 26.23
N VAL A 627 9.27 -22.28 25.43
CA VAL A 627 9.30 -22.04 23.98
C VAL A 627 8.08 -22.66 23.31
N LEU A 628 7.69 -23.87 23.69
CA LEU A 628 6.50 -24.54 23.15
C LEU A 628 5.22 -23.79 23.50
N SER A 629 5.12 -23.22 24.72
CA SER A 629 4.01 -22.38 25.14
C SER A 629 3.93 -21.10 24.30
N ASP A 630 5.05 -20.43 24.07
CA ASP A 630 5.10 -19.20 23.26
C ASP A 630 4.72 -19.47 21.79
N ILE A 631 5.16 -20.60 21.24
CA ILE A 631 4.77 -21.06 19.90
C ILE A 631 3.26 -21.35 19.82
N ALA A 632 2.71 -22.04 20.81
CA ALA A 632 1.30 -22.41 20.84
C ALA A 632 0.37 -21.21 21.01
N SER A 633 0.75 -20.25 21.83
CA SER A 633 0.00 -19.00 22.06
C SER A 633 0.10 -18.01 20.90
N LYS A 634 1.04 -18.22 19.95
CA LYS A 634 1.39 -17.30 18.87
C LYS A 634 1.73 -15.88 19.38
N SER A 635 2.05 -15.75 20.68
CA SER A 635 2.45 -14.49 21.27
C SER A 635 3.81 -14.05 20.72
N GLY A 636 3.95 -12.75 20.49
CA GLY A 636 5.13 -12.21 19.85
C GLY A 636 6.32 -12.05 20.79
N ILE A 637 7.21 -13.00 20.90
CA ILE A 637 8.63 -12.76 21.19
C ILE A 637 9.37 -12.95 19.89
#